data_a746b0f38d27268c0d6b1792a65fdcf2
#
_entry.id   a746b0f38d27268c0d6b1792a65fdcf2
#
_cell.length_a   1.000
_cell.length_b   1.000
_cell.length_c   1.000
_cell.angle_alpha   90.00
_cell.angle_beta   90.00
_cell.angle_gamma   90.00
#
_symmetry.space_group_name_H-M   'P 1'
#
loop_
_entity.id
_entity.type
_entity.pdbx_description
1 polymer ?
#
loop_
_entity_poly.entity_id
_entity_poly.type
_entity_poly.pdbx_seq_one_letter_code
_entity_poly.pdbx_strand_id
1 'polypeptide(L)'
;MLQALGFFALVEVVGLAAAPLAGLAFGRLPGAGLGFAKPLGLLLVTWLVWMTVSLGVAPYDTTTVLAAAAAVAVAGALAAARQRALAARLSATGWWARRRAHRAAARALPPQDPVRRRLWLGSEVVFAVAFAGMALLVAFSPDVWGTEKPMDMAFVAATNASTSFPPHDPWMAGEDLNYYYLGHLAMAMPVKLLALAPDEGYNLAFAALAALSAAAVFTLAGTLWAAARPRVRGGPVAVGLVAVVVCLVLGNLAGVQAWIDASDPPRDYDWFTPSRVIPDTINEFPWFSFLLQDLHAHVLAIPFTFVALAGALQVLIAGPRSGAMWRGVAEAFAAALAVGALYAVNSWSYPVAAGLLALAVAAWARGEVAPRRRAYAAVWLVLVLAASVIFMLPFWLAFDPAASGVGLVEDHAPFTQFMADQALIYGVLAWPLTAALAARLLATRNPWRTAVWSAVAAIFAGSLLATVDLAGVAGLAAVAAVALGALFSRRLAAGERFLWLLVAGAFICVLLPELVYVRDAFAGADEYRMNTVFKLGYQGWLLLAVAAACALPWAGAWLPRPAWAVWAAGAAVLFLLGAVYPYAGTYANKAGFARSPSLHGLTWLRDRAPGDPAAIAWLRANAVGSAVVLEAVGDDYSAFGHARISTFTGRPTVLGWPGHELQWDHDPGTREEDVRSLYRTTDVNEARELIRRYRVAYVVYGPIERTTYGDAGLGKWDLLGTRVLDREGTAIWRLHRRS
;
A
#
# COMPACT_ATOMS: atom_id res chain seq x y z
N MET A 1 24.01 9.38 3.17
CA MET A 1 23.35 10.48 3.89
C MET A 1 22.82 11.57 2.94
N LEU A 2 23.62 12.13 2.01
CA LEU A 2 23.15 13.14 1.05
C LEU A 2 21.99 12.64 0.18
N GLN A 3 22.03 11.39 -0.30
CA GLN A 3 20.96 10.76 -1.07
C GLN A 3 19.64 10.66 -0.28
N ALA A 4 19.71 10.27 1.00
CA ALA A 4 18.54 10.22 1.86
C ALA A 4 17.93 11.61 2.09
N LEU A 5 18.76 12.64 2.29
CA LEU A 5 18.31 14.02 2.40
C LEU A 5 17.71 14.53 1.08
N GLY A 6 18.30 14.16 -0.06
CA GLY A 6 17.76 14.49 -1.39
C GLY A 6 16.39 13.87 -1.62
N PHE A 7 16.23 12.58 -1.27
CA PHE A 7 14.96 11.86 -1.40
C PHE A 7 13.88 12.47 -0.49
N PHE A 8 14.22 12.70 0.77
CA PHE A 8 13.35 13.39 1.73
C PHE A 8 12.91 14.76 1.21
N ALA A 9 13.87 15.59 0.79
CA ALA A 9 13.59 16.94 0.29
C ALA A 9 12.69 16.95 -0.95
N LEU A 10 12.86 15.98 -1.85
CA LEU A 10 12.02 15.85 -3.04
C LEU A 10 10.55 15.58 -2.66
N VAL A 11 10.31 14.64 -1.75
CA VAL A 11 8.95 14.34 -1.26
C VAL A 11 8.34 15.55 -0.53
N GLU A 12 9.15 16.28 0.25
CA GLU A 12 8.71 17.53 0.90
C GLU A 12 8.31 18.60 -0.12
N VAL A 13 9.13 18.83 -1.15
CA VAL A 13 8.83 19.82 -2.20
C VAL A 13 7.54 19.48 -2.93
N VAL A 14 7.33 18.22 -3.30
CA VAL A 14 6.09 17.75 -3.92
C VAL A 14 4.89 17.96 -2.98
N GLY A 15 5.05 17.63 -1.70
CA GLY A 15 4.01 17.85 -0.69
C GLY A 15 3.65 19.32 -0.51
N LEU A 16 4.65 20.20 -0.41
CA LEU A 16 4.43 21.64 -0.29
C LEU A 16 3.75 22.23 -1.54
N ALA A 17 4.14 21.80 -2.73
CA ALA A 17 3.51 22.19 -4.00
C ALA A 17 2.03 21.76 -4.04
N ALA A 18 1.72 20.58 -3.55
CA ALA A 18 0.37 20.03 -3.53
C ALA A 18 -0.50 20.51 -2.34
N ALA A 19 0.08 21.12 -1.29
CA ALA A 19 -0.68 21.52 -0.09
C ALA A 19 -1.91 22.41 -0.39
N PRO A 20 -1.87 23.40 -1.30
CA PRO A 20 -3.06 24.14 -1.66
C PRO A 20 -4.13 23.30 -2.37
N LEU A 21 -3.72 22.28 -3.13
CA LEU A 21 -4.62 21.34 -3.79
C LEU A 21 -5.29 20.41 -2.79
N ALA A 22 -4.53 19.90 -1.81
CA ALA A 22 -5.09 19.14 -0.68
C ALA A 22 -6.09 19.98 0.12
N GLY A 23 -5.78 21.26 0.33
CA GLY A 23 -6.72 22.21 0.95
C GLY A 23 -7.97 22.49 0.13
N LEU A 24 -7.95 22.30 -1.19
CA LEU A 24 -9.15 22.34 -2.05
C LEU A 24 -9.94 21.02 -1.95
N ALA A 25 -9.24 19.91 -2.08
CA ALA A 25 -9.82 18.57 -2.10
C ALA A 25 -10.48 18.22 -0.75
N PHE A 26 -9.82 18.53 0.36
CA PHE A 26 -10.22 18.14 1.71
C PHE A 26 -10.53 19.32 2.63
N GLY A 27 -10.82 20.48 2.06
CA GLY A 27 -10.97 21.75 2.79
C GLY A 27 -12.14 21.82 3.76
N ARG A 28 -13.05 20.83 3.75
CA ARG A 28 -14.18 20.74 4.69
C ARG A 28 -13.89 19.83 5.88
N LEU A 29 -12.75 19.16 5.87
CA LEU A 29 -12.28 18.38 7.01
C LEU A 29 -11.66 19.28 8.09
N PRO A 30 -11.75 18.92 9.37
CA PRO A 30 -10.89 19.49 10.40
C PRO A 30 -9.42 19.33 9.98
N GLY A 31 -8.64 20.42 10.08
CA GLY A 31 -7.26 20.39 9.56
C GLY A 31 -7.12 20.61 8.06
N ALA A 32 -8.24 20.68 7.33
CA ALA A 32 -8.29 20.95 5.88
C ALA A 32 -7.46 19.97 5.02
N GLY A 33 -7.18 18.77 5.52
CA GLY A 33 -6.49 17.72 4.78
C GLY A 33 -5.03 17.99 4.43
N LEU A 34 -4.38 18.99 5.03
CA LEU A 34 -3.01 19.38 4.69
C LEU A 34 -1.99 18.26 4.93
N GLY A 35 -2.20 17.40 5.92
CA GLY A 35 -1.34 16.24 6.14
C GLY A 35 -1.40 15.17 5.05
N PHE A 36 -2.40 15.23 4.15
CA PHE A 36 -2.45 14.37 2.96
C PHE A 36 -1.74 15.00 1.74
N ALA A 37 -1.10 16.17 1.89
CA ALA A 37 -0.49 16.88 0.77
C ALA A 37 0.63 16.07 0.08
N LYS A 38 1.45 15.34 0.87
CA LYS A 38 2.54 14.52 0.32
C LYS A 38 2.02 13.32 -0.48
N PRO A 39 1.18 12.42 0.07
CA PRO A 39 0.67 11.30 -0.72
C PRO A 39 -0.23 11.73 -1.88
N LEU A 40 -1.05 12.80 -1.73
CA LEU A 40 -1.83 13.35 -2.84
C LEU A 40 -0.94 13.99 -3.90
N GLY A 41 0.10 14.72 -3.51
CA GLY A 41 1.04 15.36 -4.44
C GLY A 41 1.82 14.32 -5.25
N LEU A 42 2.33 13.30 -4.58
CA LEU A 42 2.98 12.18 -5.25
C LEU A 42 2.03 11.48 -6.23
N LEU A 43 0.80 11.20 -5.80
CA LEU A 43 -0.22 10.60 -6.65
C LEU A 43 -0.56 11.45 -7.88
N LEU A 44 -0.68 12.78 -7.72
CA LEU A 44 -0.93 13.71 -8.83
C LEU A 44 0.21 13.72 -9.83
N VAL A 45 1.46 13.80 -9.38
CA VAL A 45 2.63 13.76 -10.26
C VAL A 45 2.70 12.42 -10.98
N THR A 46 2.54 11.32 -10.24
CA THR A 46 2.54 9.95 -10.80
C THR A 46 1.48 9.79 -11.88
N TRP A 47 0.25 10.20 -11.59
CA TRP A 47 -0.86 10.10 -12.54
C TRP A 47 -0.63 10.95 -13.80
N LEU A 48 -0.13 12.17 -13.65
CA LEU A 48 0.16 13.04 -14.81
C LEU A 48 1.27 12.43 -15.69
N VAL A 49 2.36 11.97 -15.10
CA VAL A 49 3.45 11.29 -15.82
C VAL A 49 2.90 10.05 -16.53
N TRP A 50 2.22 9.20 -15.76
CA TRP A 50 1.69 7.94 -16.26
C TRP A 50 0.71 8.13 -17.42
N MET A 51 -0.27 9.04 -17.28
CA MET A 51 -1.23 9.35 -18.34
C MET A 51 -0.55 9.93 -19.59
N THR A 52 0.37 10.87 -19.41
CA THR A 52 1.11 11.50 -20.52
C THR A 52 1.88 10.47 -21.35
N VAL A 53 2.54 9.54 -20.66
CA VAL A 53 3.34 8.48 -21.29
C VAL A 53 2.45 7.39 -21.90
N SER A 54 1.43 6.90 -21.17
CA SER A 54 0.52 5.86 -21.67
C SER A 54 -0.29 6.31 -22.89
N LEU A 55 -0.55 7.61 -23.03
CA LEU A 55 -1.19 8.18 -24.21
C LEU A 55 -0.21 8.51 -25.35
N GLY A 56 1.07 8.20 -25.20
CA GLY A 56 2.11 8.44 -26.20
C GLY A 56 2.43 9.93 -26.46
N VAL A 57 2.03 10.84 -25.54
CA VAL A 57 2.26 12.29 -25.67
C VAL A 57 3.73 12.65 -25.45
N ALA A 58 4.41 11.97 -24.51
CA ALA A 58 5.83 12.13 -24.24
C ALA A 58 6.43 10.80 -23.71
N PRO A 59 7.75 10.59 -23.86
CA PRO A 59 8.42 9.42 -23.26
C PRO A 59 8.53 9.58 -21.74
N TYR A 60 8.72 8.46 -21.04
CA TYR A 60 9.03 8.50 -19.62
C TYR A 60 10.51 8.82 -19.38
N ASP A 61 10.79 10.08 -19.17
CA ASP A 61 12.12 10.62 -18.88
C ASP A 61 12.09 11.65 -17.75
N THR A 62 13.25 12.15 -17.37
CA THR A 62 13.41 13.17 -16.33
C THR A 62 12.64 14.45 -16.66
N THR A 63 12.58 14.83 -17.93
CA THR A 63 11.90 16.06 -18.41
C THR A 63 10.40 15.94 -18.18
N THR A 64 9.81 14.81 -18.54
CA THR A 64 8.37 14.52 -18.35
C THR A 64 8.00 14.52 -16.86
N VAL A 65 8.84 13.93 -16.01
CA VAL A 65 8.61 13.94 -14.55
C VAL A 65 8.69 15.36 -13.98
N LEU A 66 9.70 16.15 -14.39
CA LEU A 66 9.83 17.55 -13.95
C LEU A 66 8.68 18.42 -14.47
N ALA A 67 8.23 18.20 -15.70
CA ALA A 67 7.08 18.92 -16.26
C ALA A 67 5.79 18.64 -15.50
N ALA A 68 5.53 17.37 -15.13
CA ALA A 68 4.40 16.98 -14.31
C ALA A 68 4.47 17.58 -12.89
N ALA A 69 5.65 17.54 -12.25
CA ALA A 69 5.86 18.17 -10.95
C ALA A 69 5.65 19.71 -11.02
N ALA A 70 6.15 20.36 -12.06
CA ALA A 70 5.92 21.77 -12.31
C ALA A 70 4.44 22.09 -12.54
N ALA A 71 3.72 21.25 -13.28
CA ALA A 71 2.27 21.41 -13.49
C ALA A 71 1.50 21.34 -12.16
N VAL A 72 1.85 20.40 -11.27
CA VAL A 72 1.27 20.32 -9.92
C VAL A 72 1.61 21.56 -9.10
N ALA A 73 2.86 22.07 -9.17
CA ALA A 73 3.27 23.26 -8.46
C ALA A 73 2.53 24.52 -8.96
N VAL A 74 2.38 24.67 -10.27
CA VAL A 74 1.62 25.78 -10.88
C VAL A 74 0.14 25.68 -10.48
N ALA A 75 -0.48 24.51 -10.58
CA ALA A 75 -1.86 24.30 -10.14
C ALA A 75 -2.04 24.64 -8.64
N GLY A 76 -1.08 24.25 -7.79
CA GLY A 76 -1.05 24.60 -6.38
C GLY A 76 -0.93 26.11 -6.14
N ALA A 77 -0.02 26.79 -6.85
CA ALA A 77 0.15 28.24 -6.78
C ALA A 77 -1.12 28.99 -7.21
N LEU A 78 -1.74 28.58 -8.31
CA LEU A 78 -3.01 29.16 -8.79
C LEU A 78 -4.15 28.92 -7.78
N ALA A 79 -4.23 27.73 -7.19
CA ALA A 79 -5.18 27.42 -6.15
C ALA A 79 -4.99 28.33 -4.92
N ALA A 80 -3.74 28.52 -4.48
CA ALA A 80 -3.40 29.41 -3.37
C ALA A 80 -3.74 30.87 -3.67
N ALA A 81 -3.39 31.37 -4.85
CA ALA A 81 -3.69 32.73 -5.29
C ALA A 81 -5.20 32.97 -5.32
N ARG A 82 -5.97 32.04 -5.88
CA ARG A 82 -7.43 32.13 -5.93
C ARG A 82 -8.08 32.10 -4.54
N GLN A 83 -7.55 31.30 -3.62
CA GLN A 83 -8.02 31.27 -2.23
C GLN A 83 -7.75 32.61 -1.52
N ARG A 84 -6.55 33.19 -1.71
CA ARG A 84 -6.18 34.51 -1.17
C ARG A 84 -7.07 35.62 -1.75
N ALA A 85 -7.29 35.65 -3.05
CA ALA A 85 -8.15 36.63 -3.71
C ALA A 85 -9.61 36.55 -3.19
N LEU A 86 -10.13 35.36 -2.99
CA LEU A 86 -11.46 35.16 -2.41
C LEU A 86 -11.54 35.66 -0.96
N ALA A 87 -10.52 35.36 -0.14
CA ALA A 87 -10.44 35.85 1.23
C ALA A 87 -10.37 37.37 1.29
N ALA A 88 -9.56 38.01 0.40
CA ALA A 88 -9.46 39.46 0.31
C ALA A 88 -10.79 40.12 -0.12
N ARG A 89 -11.51 39.56 -1.09
CA ARG A 89 -12.85 40.06 -1.47
C ARG A 89 -13.87 39.96 -0.33
N LEU A 90 -13.85 38.91 0.46
CA LEU A 90 -14.74 38.70 1.61
C LEU A 90 -14.39 39.64 2.76
N SER A 91 -13.12 40.06 2.91
CA SER A 91 -12.72 41.07 3.94
C SER A 91 -13.06 42.51 3.55
N ALA A 92 -13.15 42.79 2.25
CA ALA A 92 -13.45 44.12 1.74
C ALA A 92 -14.96 44.51 1.74
N THR A 93 -15.86 43.53 1.96
CA THR A 93 -17.31 43.77 2.00
C THR A 93 -17.77 44.25 3.38
N GLY A 94 -18.70 45.24 3.44
CA GLY A 94 -19.16 45.93 4.65
C GLY A 94 -19.76 45.03 5.76
N TRP A 95 -20.05 45.62 6.93
CA TRP A 95 -20.38 44.93 8.19
C TRP A 95 -21.50 43.87 8.11
N TRP A 96 -22.55 44.09 7.33
CA TRP A 96 -23.63 43.08 7.12
C TRP A 96 -23.22 41.92 6.22
N ALA A 97 -22.38 42.15 5.25
CA ALA A 97 -21.76 41.10 4.43
C ALA A 97 -20.74 40.33 5.24
N ARG A 98 -20.01 40.97 6.18
CA ARG A 98 -19.09 40.30 7.12
C ARG A 98 -19.81 39.29 8.03
N ARG A 99 -20.99 39.57 8.54
CA ARG A 99 -21.77 38.60 9.37
C ARG A 99 -22.24 37.37 8.57
N ARG A 100 -22.64 37.56 7.29
CA ARG A 100 -22.94 36.43 6.38
C ARG A 100 -21.68 35.77 5.88
N ALA A 101 -20.64 36.52 5.59
CA ALA A 101 -19.32 36.02 5.18
C ALA A 101 -18.57 35.35 6.34
N HIS A 102 -18.69 35.80 7.60
CA HIS A 102 -18.18 35.08 8.76
C HIS A 102 -18.82 33.68 8.92
N ARG A 103 -20.13 33.55 8.65
CA ARG A 103 -20.75 32.21 8.59
C ARG A 103 -20.36 31.39 7.37
N ALA A 104 -19.98 32.04 6.26
CA ALA A 104 -19.48 31.40 5.06
C ALA A 104 -17.94 31.24 5.10
N ALA A 105 -17.21 32.19 5.68
CA ALA A 105 -15.77 32.16 5.88
C ALA A 105 -15.33 31.30 7.09
N ALA A 106 -16.19 31.10 8.08
CA ALA A 106 -15.99 30.02 9.06
C ALA A 106 -16.05 28.63 8.43
N ARG A 107 -16.51 28.57 7.17
CA ARG A 107 -16.45 27.39 6.29
C ARG A 107 -15.36 27.47 5.19
N ALA A 108 -14.70 28.63 5.03
CA ALA A 108 -13.58 28.84 4.15
C ALA A 108 -12.35 29.15 5.02
N LEU A 109 -11.55 28.13 5.28
CA LEU A 109 -10.21 28.12 5.87
C LEU A 109 -9.77 29.46 6.53
N PRO A 110 -9.98 29.69 7.82
CA PRO A 110 -9.26 30.72 8.53
C PRO A 110 -7.77 30.31 8.66
N PRO A 111 -6.82 31.21 8.40
CA PRO A 111 -5.37 30.90 8.50
C PRO A 111 -4.89 30.51 9.92
N GLN A 112 -5.75 30.49 10.90
CA GLN A 112 -5.42 30.36 12.33
C GLN A 112 -6.23 29.30 13.10
N ASP A 113 -6.79 28.27 12.43
CA ASP A 113 -7.36 27.15 13.15
C ASP A 113 -6.22 26.37 13.86
N PRO A 114 -6.15 26.38 15.21
CA PRO A 114 -5.09 25.70 15.95
C PRO A 114 -5.07 24.19 15.69
N VAL A 115 -6.21 23.57 15.37
CA VAL A 115 -6.31 22.16 15.03
C VAL A 115 -5.62 21.91 13.69
N ARG A 116 -5.87 22.75 12.70
CA ARG A 116 -5.25 22.67 11.38
C ARG A 116 -3.73 22.74 11.46
N ARG A 117 -3.19 23.75 12.17
CA ARG A 117 -1.73 23.91 12.32
C ARG A 117 -1.11 22.73 13.05
N ARG A 118 -1.73 22.26 14.13
CA ARG A 118 -1.22 21.12 14.92
C ARG A 118 -1.22 19.83 14.14
N LEU A 119 -2.28 19.51 13.38
CA LEU A 119 -2.35 18.32 12.55
C LEU A 119 -1.35 18.39 11.41
N TRP A 120 -1.20 19.54 10.76
CA TRP A 120 -0.20 19.70 9.71
C TRP A 120 1.23 19.55 10.24
N LEU A 121 1.62 20.34 11.25
CA LEU A 121 2.95 20.23 11.87
C LEU A 121 3.20 18.84 12.46
N GLY A 122 2.19 18.21 13.05
CA GLY A 122 2.28 16.84 13.55
C GLY A 122 2.55 15.84 12.43
N SER A 123 1.88 15.98 11.27
CA SER A 123 2.12 15.10 10.12
C SER A 123 3.53 15.29 9.53
N GLU A 124 4.07 16.54 9.53
CA GLU A 124 5.45 16.79 9.09
C GLU A 124 6.47 16.12 10.03
N VAL A 125 6.29 16.26 11.35
CA VAL A 125 7.16 15.62 12.35
C VAL A 125 7.05 14.08 12.25
N VAL A 126 5.85 13.54 12.12
CA VAL A 126 5.64 12.08 11.97
C VAL A 126 6.32 11.58 10.69
N PHE A 127 6.17 12.29 9.57
CA PHE A 127 6.85 11.95 8.32
C PHE A 127 8.37 11.94 8.49
N ALA A 128 8.96 13.00 9.06
CA ALA A 128 10.40 13.10 9.23
C ALA A 128 10.97 12.01 10.17
N VAL A 129 10.29 11.76 11.29
CA VAL A 129 10.72 10.74 12.27
C VAL A 129 10.58 9.34 11.67
N ALA A 130 9.45 9.05 10.98
CA ALA A 130 9.23 7.75 10.35
C ALA A 130 10.22 7.50 9.20
N PHE A 131 10.50 8.51 8.36
CA PHE A 131 11.51 8.41 7.31
C PHE A 131 12.90 8.11 7.87
N ALA A 132 13.35 8.90 8.84
CA ALA A 132 14.67 8.71 9.45
C ALA A 132 14.77 7.36 10.19
N GLY A 133 13.73 6.98 10.94
CA GLY A 133 13.69 5.72 11.67
C GLY A 133 13.69 4.51 10.71
N MET A 134 12.86 4.54 9.66
CA MET A 134 12.81 3.45 8.69
C MET A 134 14.09 3.38 7.84
N ALA A 135 14.64 4.50 7.38
CA ALA A 135 15.91 4.53 6.67
C ALA A 135 17.06 3.94 7.52
N LEU A 136 17.06 4.20 8.84
CA LEU A 136 18.01 3.60 9.76
C LEU A 136 17.77 2.09 9.92
N LEU A 137 16.52 1.63 10.08
CA LEU A 137 16.20 0.21 10.18
C LEU A 137 16.59 -0.57 8.91
N VAL A 138 16.30 0.00 7.75
CA VAL A 138 16.69 -0.57 6.45
C VAL A 138 18.22 -0.66 6.34
N ALA A 139 18.95 0.34 6.84
CA ALA A 139 20.40 0.36 6.74
C ALA A 139 21.08 -0.79 7.50
N PHE A 140 20.44 -1.40 8.50
CA PHE A 140 20.97 -2.59 9.18
C PHE A 140 20.70 -3.91 8.46
N SER A 141 19.84 -3.92 7.44
CA SER A 141 19.54 -5.09 6.61
C SER A 141 19.20 -4.60 5.19
N PRO A 142 20.20 -4.00 4.49
CA PRO A 142 19.97 -3.30 3.25
C PRO A 142 19.78 -4.20 2.03
N ASP A 143 20.06 -5.49 2.16
CA ASP A 143 20.08 -6.44 1.05
C ASP A 143 18.70 -6.52 0.36
N VAL A 144 18.67 -6.18 -0.92
CA VAL A 144 17.47 -6.28 -1.75
C VAL A 144 17.45 -7.66 -2.41
N TRP A 145 17.35 -8.68 -1.57
CA TRP A 145 17.24 -10.08 -1.97
C TRP A 145 16.52 -10.89 -0.89
N GLY A 146 15.91 -12.00 -1.30
CA GLY A 146 15.07 -12.83 -0.42
C GLY A 146 13.62 -12.35 -0.38
N THR A 147 12.70 -13.28 -0.13
CA THR A 147 11.25 -13.06 -0.23
C THR A 147 10.86 -12.46 -1.61
N GLU A 148 9.96 -11.51 -1.68
CA GLU A 148 9.53 -10.88 -2.93
C GLU A 148 10.30 -9.59 -3.29
N LYS A 149 11.33 -9.22 -2.52
CA LYS A 149 12.17 -8.05 -2.84
C LYS A 149 12.75 -8.07 -4.27
N PRO A 150 13.21 -9.20 -4.81
CA PRO A 150 13.69 -9.25 -6.21
C PRO A 150 12.61 -8.86 -7.20
N MET A 151 11.37 -9.31 -7.01
CA MET A 151 10.23 -8.95 -7.85
C MET A 151 9.97 -7.44 -7.83
N ASP A 152 9.79 -6.87 -6.65
CA ASP A 152 9.53 -5.44 -6.50
C ASP A 152 10.69 -4.58 -7.00
N MET A 153 11.95 -5.05 -6.81
CA MET A 153 13.13 -4.40 -7.34
C MET A 153 13.16 -4.43 -8.87
N ALA A 154 12.82 -5.58 -9.46
CA ALA A 154 12.70 -5.74 -10.90
C ALA A 154 11.69 -4.74 -11.48
N PHE A 155 10.54 -4.56 -10.82
CA PHE A 155 9.52 -3.58 -11.24
C PHE A 155 9.99 -2.13 -11.13
N VAL A 156 10.67 -1.76 -10.03
CA VAL A 156 11.27 -0.42 -9.89
C VAL A 156 12.33 -0.20 -10.97
N ALA A 157 13.20 -1.19 -11.21
CA ALA A 157 14.26 -1.08 -12.20
C ALA A 157 13.72 -1.04 -13.63
N ALA A 158 12.77 -1.92 -13.98
CA ALA A 158 12.12 -1.95 -15.30
C ALA A 158 11.37 -0.65 -15.57
N THR A 159 10.60 -0.14 -14.60
CA THR A 159 9.95 1.17 -14.70
C THR A 159 10.97 2.26 -14.98
N ASN A 160 12.10 2.29 -14.25
CA ASN A 160 13.15 3.30 -14.47
C ASN A 160 13.86 3.14 -15.82
N ALA A 161 13.98 1.92 -16.35
CA ALA A 161 14.62 1.64 -17.62
C ALA A 161 13.71 1.88 -18.83
N SER A 162 12.39 1.80 -18.65
CA SER A 162 11.39 1.99 -19.70
C SER A 162 11.25 3.44 -20.13
N THR A 163 10.75 3.64 -21.35
CA THR A 163 10.39 4.95 -21.93
C THR A 163 8.89 5.05 -22.25
N SER A 164 8.16 3.95 -22.11
CA SER A 164 6.72 3.80 -22.36
C SER A 164 6.06 3.02 -21.22
N PHE A 165 4.73 3.00 -21.19
CA PHE A 165 3.96 2.19 -20.25
C PHE A 165 2.88 1.37 -21.00
N PRO A 166 2.64 0.08 -20.57
CA PRO A 166 3.31 -0.60 -19.46
C PRO A 166 4.84 -0.68 -19.64
N PRO A 167 5.62 -0.84 -18.55
CA PRO A 167 7.04 -1.14 -18.66
C PRO A 167 7.25 -2.50 -19.32
N HIS A 168 8.38 -2.72 -20.00
CA HIS A 168 8.75 -4.05 -20.43
C HIS A 168 8.97 -4.97 -19.24
N ASP A 169 8.55 -6.22 -19.37
CA ASP A 169 8.81 -7.24 -18.36
C ASP A 169 10.31 -7.52 -18.27
N PRO A 170 10.94 -7.35 -17.10
CA PRO A 170 12.35 -7.60 -16.93
C PRO A 170 12.68 -9.10 -16.88
N TRP A 171 11.68 -9.97 -16.62
CA TRP A 171 11.88 -11.41 -16.47
C TRP A 171 11.39 -12.23 -17.65
N MET A 172 10.70 -11.60 -18.61
CA MET A 172 10.25 -12.28 -19.82
C MET A 172 10.38 -11.41 -21.06
N ALA A 173 11.49 -11.55 -21.78
CA ALA A 173 11.78 -10.76 -22.98
C ALA A 173 10.67 -10.87 -24.03
N GLY A 174 10.16 -9.72 -24.49
CA GLY A 174 9.12 -9.62 -25.50
C GLY A 174 7.73 -9.36 -24.93
N GLU A 175 7.56 -9.50 -23.62
CA GLU A 175 6.31 -9.22 -22.92
C GLU A 175 6.37 -7.85 -22.22
N ASP A 176 5.20 -7.29 -21.94
CA ASP A 176 5.01 -6.13 -21.08
C ASP A 176 4.60 -6.60 -19.68
N LEU A 177 4.98 -5.83 -18.66
CA LEU A 177 4.73 -6.16 -17.27
C LEU A 177 3.23 -6.23 -16.95
N ASN A 178 2.72 -7.42 -16.69
CA ASN A 178 1.32 -7.68 -16.32
C ASN A 178 1.12 -7.69 -14.80
N TYR A 179 1.39 -6.55 -14.15
CA TYR A 179 1.25 -6.38 -12.69
C TYR A 179 0.87 -4.95 -12.32
N TYR A 180 0.58 -4.68 -11.05
CA TYR A 180 0.23 -3.37 -10.50
C TYR A 180 1.47 -2.47 -10.37
N TYR A 181 1.85 -1.76 -11.41
CA TYR A 181 3.12 -1.00 -11.42
C TYR A 181 2.99 0.49 -11.08
N LEU A 182 1.77 1.04 -10.89
CA LEU A 182 1.61 2.49 -10.62
C LEU A 182 2.24 2.90 -9.28
N GLY A 183 2.19 2.03 -8.27
CA GLY A 183 2.86 2.24 -6.99
C GLY A 183 4.38 2.22 -7.13
N HIS A 184 4.91 1.27 -7.90
CA HIS A 184 6.34 1.19 -8.22
C HIS A 184 6.81 2.42 -9.01
N LEU A 185 6.02 2.91 -9.97
CA LEU A 185 6.30 4.17 -10.67
C LEU A 185 6.38 5.35 -9.70
N ALA A 186 5.46 5.45 -8.74
CA ALA A 186 5.50 6.51 -7.74
C ALA A 186 6.81 6.53 -6.95
N MET A 187 7.35 5.35 -6.64
CA MET A 187 8.62 5.19 -5.93
C MET A 187 9.84 5.30 -6.85
N ALA A 188 9.72 4.89 -8.12
CA ALA A 188 10.80 4.96 -9.11
C ALA A 188 11.10 6.40 -9.60
N MET A 189 10.11 7.28 -9.64
CA MET A 189 10.33 8.67 -10.09
C MET A 189 11.36 9.44 -9.26
N PRO A 190 11.32 9.43 -7.91
CA PRO A 190 12.39 10.03 -7.10
C PRO A 190 13.77 9.43 -7.36
N VAL A 191 13.84 8.10 -7.57
CA VAL A 191 15.09 7.39 -7.89
C VAL A 191 15.66 7.90 -9.22
N LYS A 192 14.79 8.05 -10.25
CA LYS A 192 15.16 8.60 -11.57
C LYS A 192 15.62 10.05 -11.48
N LEU A 193 14.89 10.91 -10.78
CA LEU A 193 15.21 12.34 -10.64
C LEU A 193 16.54 12.58 -9.91
N LEU A 194 16.86 11.77 -8.93
CA LEU A 194 18.08 11.87 -8.14
C LEU A 194 19.24 11.05 -8.71
N ALA A 195 19.02 10.37 -9.85
CA ALA A 195 19.97 9.48 -10.52
C ALA A 195 20.61 8.46 -9.55
N LEU A 196 19.80 7.91 -8.61
CA LEU A 196 20.26 6.95 -7.63
C LEU A 196 20.54 5.57 -8.28
N ALA A 197 21.40 4.79 -7.65
CA ALA A 197 21.48 3.36 -7.91
C ALA A 197 20.13 2.72 -7.53
N PRO A 198 19.54 1.81 -8.35
CA PRO A 198 18.22 1.28 -8.07
C PRO A 198 18.10 0.59 -6.72
N ASP A 199 19.12 -0.13 -6.27
CA ASP A 199 19.18 -0.79 -4.97
C ASP A 199 19.17 0.20 -3.80
N GLU A 200 19.96 1.27 -3.85
CA GLU A 200 19.90 2.35 -2.86
C GLU A 200 18.58 3.12 -2.95
N GLY A 201 18.14 3.37 -4.17
CA GLY A 201 16.87 4.03 -4.45
C GLY A 201 15.67 3.25 -3.91
N TYR A 202 15.68 1.92 -4.04
CA TYR A 202 14.68 1.01 -3.48
C TYR A 202 14.58 1.16 -1.95
N ASN A 203 15.72 1.11 -1.26
CA ASN A 203 15.79 1.22 0.18
C ASN A 203 15.28 2.59 0.68
N LEU A 204 15.59 3.67 -0.03
CA LEU A 204 15.08 5.02 0.30
C LEU A 204 13.60 5.18 -0.05
N ALA A 205 13.14 4.60 -1.15
CA ALA A 205 11.74 4.57 -1.53
C ALA A 205 10.88 3.85 -0.48
N PHE A 206 11.39 2.72 0.04
CA PHE A 206 10.73 2.00 1.12
C PHE A 206 10.63 2.84 2.40
N ALA A 207 11.69 3.54 2.79
CA ALA A 207 11.66 4.45 3.93
C ALA A 207 10.65 5.59 3.74
N ALA A 208 10.56 6.14 2.52
CA ALA A 208 9.57 7.17 2.19
C ALA A 208 8.14 6.64 2.21
N LEU A 209 7.91 5.41 1.73
CA LEU A 209 6.60 4.75 1.77
C LEU A 209 6.09 4.57 3.19
N ALA A 210 6.94 4.08 4.11
CA ALA A 210 6.59 3.94 5.52
C ALA A 210 6.26 5.31 6.16
N ALA A 211 7.03 6.35 5.83
CA ALA A 211 6.80 7.70 6.30
C ALA A 211 5.50 8.33 5.77
N LEU A 212 5.20 8.15 4.47
CA LEU A 212 3.95 8.58 3.85
C LEU A 212 2.76 7.88 4.50
N SER A 213 2.88 6.58 4.77
CA SER A 213 1.87 5.78 5.45
C SER A 213 1.61 6.31 6.87
N ALA A 214 2.67 6.55 7.64
CA ALA A 214 2.57 7.09 9.00
C ALA A 214 1.90 8.48 9.04
N ALA A 215 2.30 9.39 8.14
CA ALA A 215 1.70 10.72 8.04
C ALA A 215 0.22 10.66 7.63
N ALA A 216 -0.15 9.75 6.74
CA ALA A 216 -1.54 9.58 6.28
C ALA A 216 -2.43 8.99 7.38
N VAL A 217 -1.98 7.95 8.09
CA VAL A 217 -2.66 7.37 9.26
C VAL A 217 -2.86 8.41 10.37
N PHE A 218 -1.77 9.11 10.74
CA PHE A 218 -1.81 10.20 11.72
C PHE A 218 -2.88 11.24 11.38
N THR A 219 -2.86 11.67 10.12
CA THR A 219 -3.76 12.72 9.63
C THR A 219 -5.21 12.29 9.65
N LEU A 220 -5.51 11.06 9.17
CA LEU A 220 -6.90 10.56 9.16
C LEU A 220 -7.47 10.43 10.58
N ALA A 221 -6.72 9.77 11.47
CA ALA A 221 -7.17 9.54 12.85
C ALA A 221 -7.34 10.85 13.63
N GLY A 222 -6.37 11.77 13.53
CA GLY A 222 -6.46 13.08 14.16
C GLY A 222 -7.61 13.92 13.60
N THR A 223 -7.86 13.86 12.30
CA THR A 223 -8.99 14.53 11.63
C THR A 223 -10.32 13.93 12.06
N LEU A 224 -10.42 12.61 12.12
CA LEU A 224 -11.61 11.89 12.59
C LEU A 224 -11.95 12.27 14.04
N TRP A 225 -10.95 12.29 14.92
CA TRP A 225 -11.13 12.72 16.29
C TRP A 225 -11.61 14.17 16.40
N ALA A 226 -11.01 15.08 15.64
CA ALA A 226 -11.40 16.49 15.64
C ALA A 226 -12.83 16.70 15.10
N ALA A 227 -13.26 15.87 14.13
CA ALA A 227 -14.62 15.89 13.60
C ALA A 227 -15.67 15.41 14.61
N ALA A 228 -15.31 14.42 15.43
CA ALA A 228 -16.22 13.86 16.43
C ALA A 228 -16.28 14.66 17.74
N ARG A 229 -15.15 15.28 18.14
CA ARG A 229 -15.01 16.00 19.44
C ARG A 229 -14.26 17.33 19.29
N PRO A 230 -14.82 18.32 18.57
CA PRO A 230 -14.10 19.56 18.23
C PRO A 230 -13.70 20.44 19.43
N ARG A 231 -14.23 20.19 20.64
CA ARG A 231 -13.97 20.98 21.85
C ARG A 231 -12.83 20.46 22.73
N VAL A 232 -12.27 19.27 22.41
CA VAL A 232 -11.18 18.67 23.22
C VAL A 232 -9.83 19.18 22.71
N ARG A 233 -9.16 20.03 23.48
CA ARG A 233 -7.82 20.57 23.16
C ARG A 233 -6.77 19.46 23.28
N GLY A 234 -5.87 19.33 22.28
CA GLY A 234 -4.73 18.41 22.30
C GLY A 234 -5.03 16.99 21.81
N GLY A 235 -6.27 16.52 21.90
CA GLY A 235 -6.67 15.16 21.53
C GLY A 235 -6.33 14.71 20.08
N PRO A 236 -6.52 15.57 19.05
CA PRO A 236 -6.28 15.14 17.65
C PRO A 236 -4.85 14.65 17.38
N VAL A 237 -3.85 15.30 17.96
CA VAL A 237 -2.43 14.91 17.79
C VAL A 237 -2.15 13.60 18.52
N ALA A 238 -2.59 13.49 19.77
CA ALA A 238 -2.39 12.27 20.55
C ALA A 238 -3.05 11.05 19.90
N VAL A 239 -4.30 11.20 19.43
CA VAL A 239 -5.02 10.11 18.73
C VAL A 239 -4.33 9.76 17.41
N GLY A 240 -3.83 10.76 16.66
CA GLY A 240 -3.03 10.52 15.46
C GLY A 240 -1.78 9.70 15.74
N LEU A 241 -1.01 10.04 16.81
CA LEU A 241 0.18 9.29 17.21
C LEU A 241 -0.15 7.86 17.65
N VAL A 242 -1.19 7.70 18.47
CA VAL A 242 -1.67 6.36 18.88
C VAL A 242 -2.07 5.53 17.65
N ALA A 243 -2.73 6.15 16.66
CA ALA A 243 -3.12 5.45 15.44
C ALA A 243 -1.90 4.99 14.62
N VAL A 244 -0.83 5.77 14.53
CA VAL A 244 0.42 5.34 13.88
C VAL A 244 0.98 4.10 14.58
N VAL A 245 1.05 4.11 15.91
CA VAL A 245 1.56 2.97 16.68
C VAL A 245 0.67 1.74 16.51
N VAL A 246 -0.65 1.90 16.69
CA VAL A 246 -1.60 0.78 16.65
C VAL A 246 -1.74 0.20 15.22
N CYS A 247 -1.68 1.05 14.19
CA CYS A 247 -1.88 0.63 12.81
C CYS A 247 -0.60 0.07 12.17
N LEU A 248 0.53 0.74 12.40
CA LEU A 248 1.75 0.47 11.63
C LEU A 248 2.87 -0.20 12.44
N VAL A 249 2.83 -0.15 13.76
CA VAL A 249 3.93 -0.65 14.60
C VAL A 249 3.52 -1.90 15.39
N LEU A 250 2.33 -1.92 16.01
CA LEU A 250 1.94 -3.11 16.79
C LEU A 250 1.81 -4.35 15.91
N GLY A 251 2.22 -5.49 16.48
CA GLY A 251 2.01 -6.80 15.90
C GLY A 251 0.73 -7.48 16.41
N ASN A 252 0.46 -8.64 15.86
CA ASN A 252 -0.59 -9.54 16.31
C ASN A 252 -0.17 -10.35 17.56
N LEU A 253 -1.10 -11.09 18.16
CA LEU A 253 -0.82 -11.87 19.37
C LEU A 253 -0.05 -13.18 19.08
N ALA A 254 0.00 -13.66 17.84
CA ALA A 254 0.83 -14.79 17.46
C ALA A 254 2.33 -14.49 17.66
N GLY A 255 2.72 -13.20 17.66
CA GLY A 255 4.04 -12.79 18.07
C GLY A 255 4.41 -13.14 19.52
N VAL A 256 3.43 -13.24 20.42
CA VAL A 256 3.65 -13.70 21.80
C VAL A 256 3.89 -15.21 21.82
N GLN A 257 3.16 -15.97 21.00
CA GLN A 257 3.37 -17.41 20.87
C GLN A 257 4.78 -17.69 20.36
N ALA A 258 5.21 -17.03 19.29
CA ALA A 258 6.57 -17.16 18.78
C ALA A 258 7.65 -16.79 19.82
N TRP A 259 7.36 -15.84 20.74
CA TRP A 259 8.26 -15.53 21.86
C TRP A 259 8.34 -16.68 22.88
N ILE A 260 7.22 -17.33 23.17
CA ILE A 260 7.16 -18.46 24.12
C ILE A 260 7.86 -19.68 23.54
N ASP A 261 7.74 -19.91 22.23
CA ASP A 261 8.31 -21.05 21.53
C ASP A 261 9.83 -20.91 21.30
N ALA A 262 10.36 -19.68 21.35
CA ALA A 262 11.80 -19.40 21.22
C ALA A 262 12.57 -19.86 22.46
N SER A 263 13.76 -20.42 22.27
CA SER A 263 14.63 -20.92 23.36
C SER A 263 15.54 -19.83 23.96
N ASP A 264 15.93 -18.81 23.19
CA ASP A 264 16.73 -17.63 23.60
C ASP A 264 16.19 -16.34 22.97
N PRO A 265 14.92 -15.92 23.27
CA PRO A 265 14.37 -14.70 22.68
C PRO A 265 15.11 -13.46 23.23
N PRO A 266 15.36 -12.43 22.41
CA PRO A 266 14.88 -12.25 21.02
C PRO A 266 15.84 -12.77 19.92
N ARG A 267 16.88 -13.55 20.25
CA ARG A 267 17.93 -13.93 19.27
C ARG A 267 17.45 -14.97 18.27
N ASP A 268 16.73 -15.98 18.74
CA ASP A 268 16.16 -17.09 17.95
C ASP A 268 14.66 -16.93 17.69
N TYR A 269 14.14 -15.71 17.85
CA TYR A 269 12.75 -15.40 17.62
C TYR A 269 12.36 -15.60 16.17
N ASP A 270 11.39 -16.46 15.91
CA ASP A 270 10.81 -16.62 14.58
C ASP A 270 9.88 -15.42 14.27
N TRP A 271 10.40 -14.47 13.55
CA TRP A 271 9.66 -13.27 13.15
C TRP A 271 8.73 -13.50 11.96
N PHE A 272 8.85 -14.63 11.24
CA PHE A 272 8.07 -14.92 10.04
C PHE A 272 6.73 -15.59 10.36
N THR A 273 6.72 -16.61 11.19
CA THR A 273 5.55 -17.43 11.55
C THR A 273 4.35 -16.64 12.09
N PRO A 274 4.48 -15.51 12.83
CA PRO A 274 3.32 -14.72 13.24
C PRO A 274 2.45 -14.18 12.09
N SER A 275 2.92 -14.21 10.87
CA SER A 275 2.15 -13.85 9.66
C SER A 275 1.48 -15.06 8.98
N ARG A 276 1.45 -16.23 9.62
CA ARG A 276 0.95 -17.50 9.09
C ARG A 276 0.05 -18.21 10.13
N VAL A 277 -0.93 -17.48 10.67
CA VAL A 277 -1.81 -17.96 11.77
C VAL A 277 -2.84 -18.94 11.26
N ILE A 278 -3.55 -18.58 10.17
CA ILE A 278 -4.51 -19.47 9.51
C ILE A 278 -3.72 -20.37 8.56
N PRO A 279 -3.84 -21.72 8.66
CA PRO A 279 -3.13 -22.63 7.75
C PRO A 279 -3.32 -22.29 6.28
N ASP A 280 -2.29 -22.50 5.49
CA ASP A 280 -2.25 -22.31 4.04
C ASP A 280 -2.68 -20.91 3.58
N THR A 281 -2.53 -19.91 4.48
CA THR A 281 -2.83 -18.50 4.17
C THR A 281 -1.75 -17.54 4.65
N ILE A 282 -1.88 -16.30 4.25
CA ILE A 282 -1.02 -15.19 4.65
C ILE A 282 -1.81 -14.21 5.51
N ASN A 283 -1.34 -13.94 6.73
CA ASN A 283 -1.97 -13.05 7.70
C ASN A 283 -1.02 -11.90 8.08
N GLU A 284 -0.48 -11.23 7.07
CA GLU A 284 0.44 -10.11 7.28
C GLU A 284 -0.25 -8.91 7.94
N PHE A 285 0.57 -8.15 8.66
CA PHE A 285 0.23 -6.87 9.26
C PHE A 285 1.37 -5.85 9.01
N PRO A 286 1.12 -4.54 9.10
CA PRO A 286 2.07 -3.54 8.56
C PRO A 286 3.50 -3.63 9.10
N TRP A 287 3.70 -3.91 10.40
CA TRP A 287 5.09 -4.01 10.90
C TRP A 287 5.82 -5.23 10.35
N PHE A 288 5.13 -6.36 10.15
CA PHE A 288 5.69 -7.53 9.47
C PHE A 288 6.14 -7.15 8.05
N SER A 289 5.25 -6.54 7.26
CA SER A 289 5.58 -6.11 5.89
C SER A 289 6.72 -5.08 5.88
N PHE A 290 6.82 -4.23 6.92
CA PHE A 290 7.94 -3.31 7.07
C PHE A 290 9.27 -4.00 7.44
N LEU A 291 9.24 -5.15 8.09
CA LEU A 291 10.44 -5.96 8.33
C LEU A 291 10.86 -6.74 7.08
N LEU A 292 9.91 -7.18 6.25
CA LEU A 292 10.20 -7.75 4.93
C LEU A 292 10.93 -6.74 4.03
N GLN A 293 10.57 -5.46 4.11
CA GLN A 293 11.14 -4.38 3.28
C GLN A 293 10.83 -4.55 1.79
N ASP A 294 9.68 -5.13 1.43
CA ASP A 294 9.23 -5.24 0.05
C ASP A 294 8.33 -4.05 -0.32
N LEU A 295 8.57 -3.50 -1.51
CA LEU A 295 7.68 -2.49 -2.11
C LEU A 295 6.43 -3.16 -2.71
N HIS A 296 5.89 -4.17 -2.02
CA HIS A 296 4.78 -4.96 -2.49
C HIS A 296 3.50 -4.11 -2.61
N ALA A 297 2.66 -4.43 -3.58
CA ALA A 297 1.47 -3.66 -3.98
C ALA A 297 0.57 -3.25 -2.80
N HIS A 298 0.31 -4.16 -1.83
CA HIS A 298 -0.54 -3.88 -0.67
C HIS A 298 0.09 -2.86 0.30
N VAL A 299 1.42 -2.83 0.41
CA VAL A 299 2.16 -1.84 1.23
C VAL A 299 2.19 -0.49 0.51
N LEU A 300 2.45 -0.49 -0.82
CA LEU A 300 2.40 0.70 -1.67
C LEU A 300 1.03 1.39 -1.63
N ALA A 301 -0.05 0.62 -1.46
CA ALA A 301 -1.41 1.14 -1.40
C ALA A 301 -1.75 1.87 -0.09
N ILE A 302 -1.02 1.65 1.02
CA ILE A 302 -1.38 2.20 2.34
C ILE A 302 -1.63 3.71 2.30
N PRO A 303 -0.68 4.59 1.89
CA PRO A 303 -0.88 6.03 1.94
C PRO A 303 -2.03 6.49 1.05
N PHE A 304 -2.24 5.86 -0.10
CA PHE A 304 -3.31 6.20 -1.05
C PHE A 304 -4.69 5.74 -0.55
N THR A 305 -4.77 4.59 0.14
CA THR A 305 -5.99 4.14 0.83
C THR A 305 -6.45 5.19 1.85
N PHE A 306 -5.54 5.76 2.63
CA PHE A 306 -5.88 6.80 3.59
C PHE A 306 -6.28 8.13 2.94
N VAL A 307 -5.78 8.47 1.75
CA VAL A 307 -6.28 9.60 0.94
C VAL A 307 -7.71 9.34 0.46
N ALA A 308 -8.03 8.12 -0.01
CA ALA A 308 -9.39 7.76 -0.40
C ALA A 308 -10.37 7.81 0.79
N LEU A 309 -9.96 7.29 1.97
CA LEU A 309 -10.72 7.37 3.21
C LEU A 309 -10.98 8.81 3.67
N ALA A 310 -10.04 9.74 3.44
CA ALA A 310 -10.26 11.16 3.72
C ALA A 310 -11.38 11.74 2.85
N GLY A 311 -11.49 11.32 1.59
CA GLY A 311 -12.62 11.64 0.70
C GLY A 311 -13.95 11.12 1.25
N ALA A 312 -14.00 9.87 1.68
CA ALA A 312 -15.19 9.26 2.28
C ALA A 312 -15.59 9.95 3.60
N LEU A 313 -14.62 10.30 4.46
CA LEU A 313 -14.85 11.07 5.68
C LEU A 313 -15.45 12.44 5.36
N GLN A 314 -14.89 13.15 4.38
CA GLN A 314 -15.39 14.46 3.97
C GLN A 314 -16.83 14.40 3.48
N VAL A 315 -17.16 13.40 2.67
CA VAL A 315 -18.54 13.19 2.16
C VAL A 315 -19.48 12.88 3.32
N LEU A 316 -19.10 12.04 4.26
CA LEU A 316 -19.93 11.70 5.40
C LEU A 316 -20.21 12.91 6.32
N ILE A 317 -19.22 13.80 6.49
CA ILE A 317 -19.35 15.01 7.32
C ILE A 317 -20.19 16.09 6.61
N ALA A 318 -19.98 16.32 5.33
CA ALA A 318 -20.47 17.52 4.66
C ALA A 318 -21.30 17.25 3.39
N GLY A 319 -21.40 16.01 2.97
CA GLY A 319 -22.01 15.59 1.70
C GLY A 319 -21.22 16.03 0.48
N PRO A 320 -21.59 15.56 -0.72
CA PRO A 320 -21.05 16.08 -1.96
C PRO A 320 -21.35 17.58 -2.08
N ARG A 321 -20.37 18.34 -2.58
CA ARG A 321 -20.50 19.80 -2.68
C ARG A 321 -21.38 20.18 -3.86
N SER A 322 -22.50 20.83 -3.58
CA SER A 322 -23.34 21.53 -4.55
C SER A 322 -23.10 23.06 -4.46
N GLY A 323 -22.92 23.75 -5.60
CA GLY A 323 -22.83 25.23 -5.66
C GLY A 323 -21.40 25.65 -5.91
N ALA A 324 -20.41 25.90 -5.49
CA ALA A 324 -19.08 26.37 -5.93
C ALA A 324 -18.45 25.36 -6.90
N MET A 325 -18.80 25.41 -8.16
CA MET A 325 -18.52 24.39 -9.18
C MET A 325 -17.05 23.91 -9.19
N TRP A 326 -16.08 24.83 -9.20
CA TRP A 326 -14.66 24.45 -9.26
C TRP A 326 -14.13 23.72 -8.00
N ARG A 327 -14.69 24.04 -6.82
CA ARG A 327 -14.35 23.31 -5.58
C ARG A 327 -15.01 21.92 -5.54
N GLY A 328 -16.25 21.83 -6.03
CA GLY A 328 -16.93 20.54 -6.18
C GLY A 328 -16.23 19.63 -7.15
N VAL A 329 -15.71 20.18 -8.27
CA VAL A 329 -14.87 19.44 -9.23
C VAL A 329 -13.57 18.98 -8.57
N ALA A 330 -12.88 19.85 -7.83
CA ALA A 330 -11.63 19.46 -7.15
C ALA A 330 -11.84 18.33 -6.10
N GLU A 331 -12.93 18.39 -5.33
CA GLU A 331 -13.31 17.34 -4.38
C GLU A 331 -13.63 16.01 -5.10
N ALA A 332 -14.41 16.07 -6.18
CA ALA A 332 -14.77 14.90 -6.98
C ALA A 332 -13.56 14.30 -7.70
N PHE A 333 -12.71 15.15 -8.29
CA PHE A 333 -11.49 14.74 -8.95
C PHE A 333 -10.53 14.02 -7.99
N ALA A 334 -10.29 14.60 -6.79
CA ALA A 334 -9.41 13.99 -5.80
C ALA A 334 -9.98 12.65 -5.29
N ALA A 335 -11.29 12.54 -5.09
CA ALA A 335 -11.93 11.29 -4.69
C ALA A 335 -11.83 10.24 -5.79
N ALA A 336 -12.12 10.60 -7.05
CA ALA A 336 -12.05 9.71 -8.20
C ALA A 336 -10.60 9.23 -8.43
N LEU A 337 -9.64 10.15 -8.37
CA LEU A 337 -8.22 9.81 -8.56
C LEU A 337 -7.72 8.89 -7.45
N ALA A 338 -8.01 9.21 -6.18
CA ALA A 338 -7.55 8.40 -5.04
C ALA A 338 -8.14 6.98 -5.06
N VAL A 339 -9.45 6.86 -5.39
CA VAL A 339 -10.09 5.54 -5.52
C VAL A 339 -9.57 4.81 -6.75
N GLY A 340 -9.52 5.46 -7.91
CA GLY A 340 -9.11 4.84 -9.17
C GLY A 340 -7.67 4.35 -9.16
N ALA A 341 -6.75 5.14 -8.62
CA ALA A 341 -5.34 4.79 -8.54
C ALA A 341 -5.09 3.50 -7.73
N LEU A 342 -5.94 3.21 -6.75
CA LEU A 342 -5.83 1.97 -5.98
C LEU A 342 -5.96 0.73 -6.86
N TYR A 343 -6.70 0.77 -7.99
CA TYR A 343 -6.75 -0.36 -8.91
C TYR A 343 -5.39 -0.65 -9.54
N ALA A 344 -4.67 0.37 -9.96
CA ALA A 344 -3.37 0.25 -10.60
C ALA A 344 -2.18 0.14 -9.61
N VAL A 345 -2.40 0.41 -8.30
CA VAL A 345 -1.43 0.21 -7.22
C VAL A 345 -1.62 -1.15 -6.54
N ASN A 346 -2.86 -1.55 -6.29
CA ASN A 346 -3.27 -2.83 -5.71
C ASN A 346 -4.77 -3.03 -5.95
N SER A 347 -5.12 -3.81 -6.96
CA SER A 347 -6.52 -3.96 -7.42
C SER A 347 -7.48 -4.37 -6.30
N TRP A 348 -7.01 -5.12 -5.30
CA TRP A 348 -7.79 -5.54 -4.12
C TRP A 348 -8.24 -4.37 -3.24
N SER A 349 -7.52 -3.25 -3.24
CA SER A 349 -7.87 -2.06 -2.46
C SER A 349 -8.98 -1.24 -3.12
N TYR A 350 -9.15 -1.35 -4.44
CA TYR A 350 -10.15 -0.57 -5.19
C TYR A 350 -11.60 -0.87 -4.76
N PRO A 351 -12.08 -2.13 -4.74
CA PRO A 351 -13.46 -2.43 -4.35
C PRO A 351 -13.75 -2.04 -2.88
N VAL A 352 -12.76 -2.18 -1.99
CA VAL A 352 -12.90 -1.76 -0.58
C VAL A 352 -13.08 -0.26 -0.50
N ALA A 353 -12.21 0.53 -1.14
CA ALA A 353 -12.30 2.00 -1.12
C ALA A 353 -13.57 2.53 -1.79
N ALA A 354 -13.96 1.96 -2.94
CA ALA A 354 -15.19 2.30 -3.65
C ALA A 354 -16.44 1.97 -2.82
N GLY A 355 -16.48 0.81 -2.16
CA GLY A 355 -17.54 0.39 -1.27
C GLY A 355 -17.67 1.29 -0.05
N LEU A 356 -16.55 1.66 0.59
CA LEU A 356 -16.55 2.58 1.73
C LEU A 356 -17.01 3.99 1.34
N LEU A 357 -16.62 4.49 0.17
CA LEU A 357 -17.11 5.75 -0.37
C LEU A 357 -18.62 5.68 -0.63
N ALA A 358 -19.11 4.60 -1.24
CA ALA A 358 -20.54 4.40 -1.50
C ALA A 358 -21.35 4.34 -0.20
N LEU A 359 -20.88 3.61 0.81
CA LEU A 359 -21.49 3.57 2.14
C LEU A 359 -21.50 4.93 2.83
N ALA A 360 -20.42 5.72 2.69
CA ALA A 360 -20.35 7.08 3.23
C ALA A 360 -21.39 8.01 2.59
N VAL A 361 -21.54 7.96 1.25
CA VAL A 361 -22.55 8.71 0.49
C VAL A 361 -23.95 8.27 0.89
N ALA A 362 -24.23 6.98 0.95
CA ALA A 362 -25.53 6.42 1.33
C ALA A 362 -25.90 6.82 2.78
N ALA A 363 -24.95 6.72 3.69
CA ALA A 363 -25.16 7.10 5.09
C ALA A 363 -25.40 8.61 5.25
N TRP A 364 -24.68 9.46 4.49
CA TRP A 364 -24.96 10.89 4.45
C TRP A 364 -26.34 11.17 3.86
N ALA A 365 -26.69 10.58 2.71
CA ALA A 365 -27.97 10.78 2.03
C ALA A 365 -29.17 10.37 2.90
N ARG A 366 -29.04 9.34 3.73
CA ARG A 366 -30.08 8.96 4.70
C ARG A 366 -30.36 10.08 5.71
N GLY A 367 -29.35 10.86 6.07
CA GLY A 367 -29.47 12.01 6.98
C GLY A 367 -30.05 13.27 6.31
N GLU A 368 -29.96 13.38 4.99
CA GLU A 368 -30.39 14.55 4.23
C GLU A 368 -31.91 14.52 3.99
N VAL A 369 -32.57 15.64 4.24
CA VAL A 369 -34.03 15.75 4.09
C VAL A 369 -34.43 16.07 2.64
N ALA A 370 -33.66 16.91 1.94
CA ALA A 370 -34.00 17.39 0.61
C ALA A 370 -33.81 16.32 -0.48
N PRO A 371 -34.87 15.86 -1.17
CA PRO A 371 -34.79 14.81 -2.19
C PRO A 371 -33.81 15.13 -3.32
N ARG A 372 -33.77 16.41 -3.77
CA ARG A 372 -32.85 16.87 -4.81
C ARG A 372 -31.37 16.69 -4.41
N ARG A 373 -31.03 16.89 -3.14
CA ARG A 373 -29.65 16.71 -2.65
C ARG A 373 -29.28 15.23 -2.54
N ARG A 374 -30.24 14.35 -2.22
CA ARG A 374 -30.03 12.90 -2.25
C ARG A 374 -29.76 12.42 -3.68
N ALA A 375 -30.61 12.86 -4.63
CA ALA A 375 -30.43 12.52 -6.04
C ALA A 375 -29.08 13.04 -6.58
N TYR A 376 -28.70 14.27 -6.22
CA TYR A 376 -27.38 14.82 -6.54
C TYR A 376 -26.24 13.96 -5.98
N ALA A 377 -26.34 13.48 -4.74
CA ALA A 377 -25.32 12.66 -4.12
C ALA A 377 -25.19 11.28 -4.82
N ALA A 378 -26.29 10.69 -5.26
CA ALA A 378 -26.27 9.45 -6.04
C ALA A 378 -25.61 9.66 -7.41
N VAL A 379 -25.97 10.72 -8.14
CA VAL A 379 -25.34 11.07 -9.42
C VAL A 379 -23.85 11.38 -9.23
N TRP A 380 -23.49 12.14 -8.18
CA TRP A 380 -22.11 12.43 -7.84
C TRP A 380 -21.29 11.16 -7.62
N LEU A 381 -21.83 10.17 -6.88
CA LEU A 381 -21.15 8.90 -6.64
C LEU A 381 -20.91 8.14 -7.95
N VAL A 382 -21.94 8.03 -8.79
CA VAL A 382 -21.83 7.38 -10.11
C VAL A 382 -20.74 8.04 -10.95
N LEU A 383 -20.75 9.38 -11.01
CA LEU A 383 -19.76 10.14 -11.78
C LEU A 383 -18.33 9.98 -11.22
N VAL A 384 -18.17 9.95 -9.89
CA VAL A 384 -16.85 9.74 -9.25
C VAL A 384 -16.34 8.33 -9.52
N LEU A 385 -17.19 7.31 -9.42
CA LEU A 385 -16.80 5.93 -9.72
C LEU A 385 -16.50 5.74 -11.21
N ALA A 386 -17.31 6.32 -12.10
CA ALA A 386 -17.01 6.31 -13.54
C ALA A 386 -15.68 7.03 -13.85
N ALA A 387 -15.46 8.21 -13.25
CA ALA A 387 -14.20 8.94 -13.41
C ALA A 387 -13.01 8.17 -12.83
N SER A 388 -13.18 7.40 -11.75
CA SER A 388 -12.11 6.57 -11.20
C SER A 388 -11.62 5.49 -12.17
N VAL A 389 -12.54 4.91 -12.96
CA VAL A 389 -12.19 3.98 -14.04
C VAL A 389 -11.56 4.72 -15.22
N ILE A 390 -12.14 5.86 -15.65
CA ILE A 390 -11.63 6.64 -16.79
C ILE A 390 -10.21 7.16 -16.53
N PHE A 391 -9.91 7.59 -15.30
CA PHE A 391 -8.57 8.07 -14.93
C PHE A 391 -7.51 6.97 -14.96
N MET A 392 -7.89 5.73 -14.91
CA MET A 392 -7.02 4.56 -14.98
C MET A 392 -7.27 3.72 -16.24
N LEU A 393 -7.96 4.28 -17.25
CA LEU A 393 -8.40 3.52 -18.43
C LEU A 393 -7.25 2.80 -19.16
N PRO A 394 -6.06 3.41 -19.39
CA PRO A 394 -4.97 2.67 -20.02
C PRO A 394 -4.55 1.42 -19.22
N PHE A 395 -4.60 1.47 -17.89
CA PHE A 395 -4.32 0.30 -17.05
C PHE A 395 -5.42 -0.76 -17.16
N TRP A 396 -6.70 -0.35 -17.13
CA TRP A 396 -7.83 -1.27 -17.30
C TRP A 396 -7.83 -2.01 -18.64
N LEU A 397 -7.25 -1.41 -19.67
CA LEU A 397 -7.19 -1.98 -21.01
C LEU A 397 -5.95 -2.86 -21.24
N ALA A 398 -4.88 -2.66 -20.46
CA ALA A 398 -3.62 -3.38 -20.64
C ALA A 398 -3.42 -4.51 -19.61
N PHE A 399 -4.01 -4.39 -18.42
CA PHE A 399 -3.84 -5.36 -17.36
C PHE A 399 -4.80 -6.54 -17.51
N ASP A 400 -4.26 -7.74 -17.63
CA ASP A 400 -5.00 -9.00 -17.66
C ASP A 400 -4.79 -9.75 -16.34
N PRO A 401 -5.78 -9.68 -15.40
CA PRO A 401 -5.61 -10.34 -14.12
C PRO A 401 -5.67 -11.86 -14.30
N ALA A 402 -4.69 -12.58 -13.79
CA ALA A 402 -4.65 -14.04 -13.73
C ALA A 402 -5.75 -14.64 -12.82
N ALA A 403 -6.95 -14.06 -12.83
CA ALA A 403 -8.09 -14.44 -12.00
C ALA A 403 -9.21 -15.00 -12.86
N SER A 404 -9.53 -16.27 -12.68
CA SER A 404 -10.56 -16.99 -13.47
C SER A 404 -11.98 -16.93 -12.88
N GLY A 405 -12.22 -16.01 -11.93
CA GLY A 405 -13.55 -15.80 -11.34
C GLY A 405 -13.58 -15.92 -9.82
N VAL A 406 -14.75 -16.21 -9.26
CA VAL A 406 -14.99 -16.33 -7.81
C VAL A 406 -15.45 -17.74 -7.48
N GLY A 407 -14.87 -18.33 -6.43
CA GLY A 407 -15.30 -19.60 -5.85
C GLY A 407 -16.02 -19.39 -4.51
N LEU A 408 -16.80 -20.39 -4.10
CA LEU A 408 -17.38 -20.45 -2.76
C LEU A 408 -16.44 -21.23 -1.85
N VAL A 409 -16.33 -20.81 -0.60
CA VAL A 409 -15.62 -21.55 0.44
C VAL A 409 -16.56 -22.62 0.96
N GLU A 410 -16.16 -23.89 0.84
CA GLU A 410 -16.98 -25.05 1.23
C GLU A 410 -16.57 -25.57 2.61
N ASP A 411 -15.28 -25.51 2.94
CA ASP A 411 -14.73 -25.99 4.20
C ASP A 411 -14.43 -24.83 5.16
N HIS A 412 -15.01 -24.93 6.36
CA HIS A 412 -14.83 -23.93 7.42
C HIS A 412 -14.12 -24.55 8.62
N ALA A 413 -13.22 -23.78 9.22
CA ALA A 413 -12.57 -24.19 10.47
C ALA A 413 -13.62 -24.34 11.60
N PRO A 414 -13.44 -25.30 12.51
CA PRO A 414 -14.26 -25.41 13.72
C PRO A 414 -14.31 -24.09 14.47
N PHE A 415 -15.46 -23.74 15.04
CA PHE A 415 -15.70 -22.45 15.71
C PHE A 415 -14.61 -22.04 16.70
N THR A 416 -14.12 -22.99 17.49
CA THR A 416 -13.07 -22.73 18.49
C THR A 416 -11.74 -22.35 17.83
N GLN A 417 -11.35 -23.04 16.77
CA GLN A 417 -10.16 -22.73 15.98
C GLN A 417 -10.31 -21.38 15.30
N PHE A 418 -11.42 -21.16 14.61
CA PHE A 418 -11.72 -19.89 13.97
C PHE A 418 -11.61 -18.70 14.93
N MET A 419 -12.22 -18.82 16.13
CA MET A 419 -12.16 -17.74 17.14
C MET A 419 -10.76 -17.54 17.71
N ALA A 420 -9.97 -18.62 17.86
CA ALA A 420 -8.58 -18.52 18.28
C ALA A 420 -7.73 -17.78 17.23
N ASP A 421 -7.86 -18.13 15.95
CA ASP A 421 -7.14 -17.50 14.85
C ASP A 421 -7.48 -16.00 14.74
N GLN A 422 -8.78 -15.68 14.78
CA GLN A 422 -9.21 -14.27 14.75
C GLN A 422 -8.74 -13.48 15.97
N ALA A 423 -8.70 -14.11 17.14
CA ALA A 423 -8.18 -13.47 18.36
C ALA A 423 -6.67 -13.27 18.29
N LEU A 424 -5.91 -14.22 17.75
CA LEU A 424 -4.48 -14.08 17.53
C LEU A 424 -4.17 -12.97 16.54
N ILE A 425 -4.90 -12.88 15.45
CA ILE A 425 -4.65 -11.86 14.41
C ILE A 425 -5.15 -10.49 14.87
N TYR A 426 -6.43 -10.34 15.26
CA TYR A 426 -7.08 -9.05 15.45
C TYR A 426 -7.37 -8.70 16.91
N GLY A 427 -7.09 -9.55 17.90
CA GLY A 427 -7.47 -9.37 19.30
C GLY A 427 -6.98 -8.04 19.89
N VAL A 428 -5.75 -7.63 19.57
CA VAL A 428 -5.17 -6.33 19.97
C VAL A 428 -6.02 -5.17 19.49
N LEU A 429 -6.57 -5.25 18.27
CA LEU A 429 -7.35 -4.20 17.62
C LEU A 429 -8.85 -4.28 17.98
N ALA A 430 -9.37 -5.46 18.21
CA ALA A 430 -10.78 -5.67 18.52
C ALA A 430 -11.16 -5.21 19.94
N TRP A 431 -10.28 -5.41 20.93
CA TRP A 431 -10.55 -5.06 22.33
C TRP A 431 -10.94 -3.59 22.52
N PRO A 432 -10.23 -2.59 21.95
CA PRO A 432 -10.64 -1.19 22.09
C PRO A 432 -12.05 -0.90 21.60
N LEU A 433 -12.58 -1.68 20.68
CA LEU A 433 -13.91 -1.51 20.12
C LEU A 433 -15.02 -2.09 21.00
N THR A 434 -14.69 -2.99 21.94
CA THR A 434 -15.69 -3.57 22.87
C THR A 434 -16.40 -2.51 23.70
N ALA A 435 -15.68 -1.44 24.13
CA ALA A 435 -16.28 -0.33 24.84
C ALA A 435 -17.25 0.48 23.96
N ALA A 436 -16.92 0.67 22.69
CA ALA A 436 -17.78 1.34 21.72
C ALA A 436 -19.05 0.52 21.47
N LEU A 437 -18.91 -0.78 21.30
CA LEU A 437 -20.02 -1.71 21.11
C LEU A 437 -20.93 -1.75 22.34
N ALA A 438 -20.35 -1.92 23.55
CA ALA A 438 -21.09 -1.90 24.80
C ALA A 438 -21.86 -0.59 25.00
N ALA A 439 -21.22 0.57 24.77
CA ALA A 439 -21.87 1.87 24.87
C ALA A 439 -23.04 2.00 23.90
N ARG A 440 -22.95 1.42 22.70
CA ARG A 440 -24.07 1.42 21.72
C ARG A 440 -25.22 0.55 22.18
N LEU A 441 -24.95 -0.63 22.66
CA LEU A 441 -25.98 -1.54 23.17
C LEU A 441 -26.70 -0.94 24.37
N LEU A 442 -25.98 -0.28 25.28
CA LEU A 442 -26.52 0.37 26.48
C LEU A 442 -27.25 1.71 26.20
N ALA A 443 -26.89 2.44 25.15
CA ALA A 443 -27.47 3.73 24.81
C ALA A 443 -28.84 3.64 24.12
N THR A 444 -29.36 2.47 23.82
CA THR A 444 -30.70 2.31 23.25
C THR A 444 -31.77 2.53 24.31
N ARG A 445 -32.91 3.19 23.95
CA ARG A 445 -34.01 3.48 24.90
C ARG A 445 -34.64 2.22 25.52
N ASN A 446 -34.40 1.04 24.93
CA ASN A 446 -34.76 -0.27 25.46
C ASN A 446 -33.57 -1.22 25.23
N PRO A 447 -32.46 -1.09 25.98
CA PRO A 447 -31.26 -1.87 25.78
C PRO A 447 -31.52 -3.37 25.85
N TRP A 448 -32.41 -3.82 26.73
CA TRP A 448 -32.81 -5.20 26.87
C TRP A 448 -33.50 -5.77 25.62
N ARG A 449 -34.37 -5.03 24.95
CA ARG A 449 -35.03 -5.50 23.74
C ARG A 449 -34.02 -5.64 22.58
N THR A 450 -33.16 -4.65 22.41
CA THR A 450 -32.13 -4.72 21.34
C THR A 450 -31.11 -5.79 21.65
N ALA A 451 -30.63 -5.89 22.87
CA ALA A 451 -29.70 -6.96 23.29
C ALA A 451 -30.32 -8.34 23.19
N VAL A 452 -31.58 -8.50 23.63
CA VAL A 452 -32.31 -9.77 23.51
C VAL A 452 -32.53 -10.14 22.03
N TRP A 453 -32.99 -9.21 21.20
CA TRP A 453 -33.19 -9.51 19.78
C TRP A 453 -31.87 -9.73 19.03
N SER A 454 -30.80 -9.01 19.37
CA SER A 454 -29.48 -9.26 18.81
C SER A 454 -28.92 -10.61 19.29
N ALA A 455 -29.11 -10.96 20.57
CA ALA A 455 -28.71 -12.25 21.11
C ALA A 455 -29.55 -13.40 20.52
N VAL A 456 -30.87 -13.21 20.42
CA VAL A 456 -31.78 -14.20 19.78
C VAL A 456 -31.44 -14.38 18.30
N ALA A 457 -31.19 -13.28 17.57
CA ALA A 457 -30.74 -13.35 16.17
C ALA A 457 -29.38 -14.02 16.03
N ALA A 458 -28.42 -13.69 16.91
CA ALA A 458 -27.11 -14.32 16.93
C ALA A 458 -27.17 -15.80 17.35
N ILE A 459 -27.98 -16.15 18.35
CA ILE A 459 -28.20 -17.55 18.77
C ILE A 459 -28.92 -18.31 17.65
N PHE A 460 -29.98 -17.75 17.08
CA PHE A 460 -30.73 -18.39 16.00
C PHE A 460 -29.86 -18.56 14.75
N ALA A 461 -29.15 -17.53 14.32
CA ALA A 461 -28.18 -17.61 13.22
C ALA A 461 -27.05 -18.57 13.56
N GLY A 462 -26.48 -18.50 14.76
CA GLY A 462 -25.44 -19.40 15.24
C GLY A 462 -25.91 -20.85 15.34
N SER A 463 -27.15 -21.11 15.81
CA SER A 463 -27.71 -22.46 15.85
C SER A 463 -27.99 -23.01 14.46
N LEU A 464 -28.47 -22.18 13.54
CA LEU A 464 -28.70 -22.56 12.14
C LEU A 464 -27.37 -22.80 11.39
N LEU A 465 -26.34 -22.03 11.72
CA LEU A 465 -25.04 -22.06 11.07
C LEU A 465 -24.05 -22.99 11.79
N ALA A 466 -24.27 -23.31 13.05
CA ALA A 466 -23.47 -24.31 13.79
C ALA A 466 -23.62 -25.74 13.20
N THR A 467 -24.72 -26.03 12.52
CA THR A 467 -24.91 -27.30 11.80
C THR A 467 -24.05 -27.43 10.54
N VAL A 468 -23.38 -26.34 10.13
CA VAL A 468 -22.53 -26.25 8.94
C VAL A 468 -21.20 -25.51 9.21
N ASP A 469 -20.73 -25.53 10.45
CA ASP A 469 -19.48 -24.89 10.92
C ASP A 469 -19.36 -23.36 10.61
N LEU A 470 -20.49 -22.69 10.33
CA LEU A 470 -20.56 -21.28 10.01
C LEU A 470 -20.79 -20.34 11.24
N ALA A 471 -20.67 -20.86 12.48
CA ALA A 471 -20.94 -20.06 13.67
C ALA A 471 -20.00 -18.86 13.82
N GLY A 472 -18.72 -19.03 13.45
CA GLY A 472 -17.74 -17.93 13.44
C GLY A 472 -18.08 -16.84 12.42
N VAL A 473 -18.47 -17.26 11.23
CA VAL A 473 -18.94 -16.38 10.12
C VAL A 473 -20.15 -15.55 10.56
N ALA A 474 -21.11 -16.18 11.27
CA ALA A 474 -22.27 -15.48 11.83
C ALA A 474 -21.88 -14.41 12.86
N GLY A 475 -20.85 -14.65 13.67
CA GLY A 475 -20.32 -13.68 14.61
C GLY A 475 -19.76 -12.43 13.92
N LEU A 476 -18.94 -12.61 12.89
CA LEU A 476 -18.41 -11.52 12.08
C LEU A 476 -19.54 -10.73 11.38
N ALA A 477 -20.50 -11.43 10.78
CA ALA A 477 -21.66 -10.83 10.11
C ALA A 477 -22.51 -10.00 11.10
N ALA A 478 -22.72 -10.50 12.32
CA ALA A 478 -23.46 -9.78 13.37
C ALA A 478 -22.74 -8.46 13.76
N VAL A 479 -21.43 -8.46 13.94
CA VAL A 479 -20.67 -7.23 14.24
C VAL A 479 -20.73 -6.27 13.06
N ALA A 480 -20.57 -6.73 11.83
CA ALA A 480 -20.70 -5.92 10.61
C ALA A 480 -22.10 -5.27 10.53
N ALA A 481 -23.16 -6.05 10.79
CA ALA A 481 -24.54 -5.56 10.78
C ALA A 481 -24.79 -4.49 11.86
N VAL A 482 -24.27 -4.67 13.09
CA VAL A 482 -24.35 -3.65 14.17
C VAL A 482 -23.60 -2.39 13.74
N ALA A 483 -22.42 -2.52 13.16
CA ALA A 483 -21.62 -1.39 12.69
C ALA A 483 -22.32 -0.63 11.55
N LEU A 484 -22.92 -1.32 10.58
CA LEU A 484 -23.75 -0.73 9.53
C LEU A 484 -24.98 -0.02 10.13
N GLY A 485 -25.67 -0.64 11.10
CA GLY A 485 -26.78 -0.01 11.81
C GLY A 485 -26.39 1.30 12.51
N ALA A 486 -25.18 1.33 13.11
CA ALA A 486 -24.63 2.52 13.74
C ALA A 486 -24.23 3.60 12.70
N LEU A 487 -23.60 3.20 11.60
CA LEU A 487 -23.25 4.07 10.47
C LEU A 487 -24.50 4.83 9.96
N PHE A 488 -25.61 4.12 9.77
CA PHE A 488 -26.86 4.70 9.28
C PHE A 488 -27.70 5.40 10.37
N SER A 489 -27.24 5.46 11.61
CA SER A 489 -27.95 6.13 12.71
C SER A 489 -27.89 7.66 12.60
N ARG A 490 -29.05 8.32 12.53
CA ARG A 490 -29.16 9.78 12.54
C ARG A 490 -28.84 10.43 13.91
N ARG A 491 -28.72 9.62 14.96
CA ARG A 491 -28.46 10.10 16.32
C ARG A 491 -26.99 10.30 16.61
N LEU A 492 -26.10 9.74 15.73
CA LEU A 492 -24.67 9.83 15.87
C LEU A 492 -24.09 11.02 15.12
N ALA A 493 -23.05 11.62 15.70
CA ALA A 493 -22.21 12.59 15.02
C ALA A 493 -21.51 11.96 13.81
N ALA A 494 -21.21 12.75 12.77
CA ALA A 494 -20.59 12.23 11.55
C ALA A 494 -19.26 11.52 11.81
N GLY A 495 -18.43 12.01 12.73
CA GLY A 495 -17.20 11.35 13.12
C GLY A 495 -17.41 9.97 13.76
N GLU A 496 -18.43 9.84 14.65
CA GLU A 496 -18.78 8.53 15.22
C GLU A 496 -19.32 7.59 14.13
N ARG A 497 -20.10 8.09 13.19
CA ARG A 497 -20.58 7.30 12.05
C ARG A 497 -19.45 6.84 11.18
N PHE A 498 -18.40 7.65 10.99
CA PHE A 498 -17.22 7.24 10.23
C PHE A 498 -16.41 6.16 10.97
N LEU A 499 -16.29 6.23 12.30
CA LEU A 499 -15.70 5.11 13.06
C LEU A 499 -16.44 3.81 12.77
N TRP A 500 -17.77 3.83 12.77
CA TRP A 500 -18.57 2.65 12.47
C TRP A 500 -18.50 2.22 11.00
N LEU A 501 -18.23 3.14 10.07
CA LEU A 501 -17.90 2.81 8.68
C LEU A 501 -16.61 1.98 8.60
N LEU A 502 -15.56 2.40 9.33
CA LEU A 502 -14.29 1.67 9.37
C LEU A 502 -14.48 0.27 9.99
N VAL A 503 -15.23 0.17 11.09
CA VAL A 503 -15.55 -1.12 11.73
C VAL A 503 -16.34 -2.03 10.77
N ALA A 504 -17.38 -1.50 10.12
CA ALA A 504 -18.16 -2.28 9.16
C ALA A 504 -17.29 -2.77 7.99
N GLY A 505 -16.48 -1.88 7.42
CA GLY A 505 -15.55 -2.23 6.34
C GLY A 505 -14.56 -3.30 6.75
N ALA A 506 -13.97 -3.18 7.95
CA ALA A 506 -13.01 -4.16 8.46
C ALA A 506 -13.64 -5.55 8.63
N PHE A 507 -14.80 -5.61 9.28
CA PHE A 507 -15.48 -6.89 9.49
C PHE A 507 -16.02 -7.50 8.19
N ILE A 508 -16.40 -6.69 7.20
CA ILE A 508 -16.74 -7.18 5.85
C ILE A 508 -15.49 -7.75 5.16
N CYS A 509 -14.34 -7.07 5.25
CA CYS A 509 -13.08 -7.57 4.69
C CYS A 509 -12.65 -8.91 5.31
N VAL A 510 -12.85 -9.12 6.61
CA VAL A 510 -12.52 -10.38 7.29
C VAL A 510 -13.59 -11.45 7.02
N LEU A 511 -14.85 -11.07 6.82
CA LEU A 511 -15.97 -11.97 6.55
C LEU A 511 -15.93 -12.54 5.12
N LEU A 512 -15.62 -11.72 4.12
CA LEU A 512 -15.68 -12.13 2.72
C LEU A 512 -14.83 -13.36 2.40
N PRO A 513 -13.57 -13.50 2.88
CA PRO A 513 -12.74 -14.67 2.63
C PRO A 513 -13.27 -15.98 3.24
N GLU A 514 -14.20 -15.88 4.18
CA GLU A 514 -14.89 -17.04 4.75
C GLU A 514 -16.11 -17.49 3.96
N LEU A 515 -16.51 -16.73 2.94
CA LEU A 515 -17.66 -17.03 2.09
C LEU A 515 -17.25 -17.29 0.65
N VAL A 516 -16.31 -16.47 0.15
CA VAL A 516 -15.89 -16.49 -1.25
C VAL A 516 -14.39 -16.28 -1.37
N TYR A 517 -13.80 -16.80 -2.43
CA TYR A 517 -12.41 -16.55 -2.79
C TYR A 517 -12.27 -16.24 -4.28
N VAL A 518 -11.25 -15.50 -4.65
CA VAL A 518 -10.88 -15.27 -6.05
C VAL A 518 -10.08 -16.48 -6.53
N ARG A 519 -10.52 -17.07 -7.65
CA ARG A 519 -9.78 -18.15 -8.30
C ARG A 519 -8.59 -17.58 -9.04
N ASP A 520 -7.42 -17.79 -8.50
CA ASP A 520 -6.12 -17.38 -9.06
C ASP A 520 -5.24 -18.61 -9.36
N ALA A 521 -3.93 -18.41 -9.50
CA ALA A 521 -2.97 -19.47 -9.78
C ALA A 521 -2.94 -20.60 -8.72
N PHE A 522 -3.48 -20.37 -7.52
CA PHE A 522 -3.56 -21.37 -6.43
C PHE A 522 -4.91 -22.10 -6.40
N ALA A 523 -5.80 -21.84 -7.36
CA ALA A 523 -7.10 -22.50 -7.41
C ALA A 523 -6.93 -24.03 -7.59
N GLY A 524 -7.45 -24.82 -6.65
CA GLY A 524 -7.32 -26.29 -6.63
C GLY A 524 -6.18 -26.83 -5.76
N ALA A 525 -5.35 -25.97 -5.15
CA ALA A 525 -4.38 -26.33 -4.11
C ALA A 525 -4.95 -26.05 -2.71
N ASP A 526 -4.23 -26.45 -1.65
CA ASP A 526 -4.63 -26.17 -0.27
C ASP A 526 -4.64 -24.64 0.00
N GLU A 527 -3.79 -23.89 -0.70
CA GLU A 527 -3.66 -22.43 -0.63
C GLU A 527 -4.72 -21.66 -1.42
N TYR A 528 -5.78 -22.30 -1.93
CA TYR A 528 -6.77 -21.73 -2.86
C TYR A 528 -7.38 -20.39 -2.44
N ARG A 529 -7.45 -20.08 -1.15
CA ARG A 529 -7.96 -18.81 -0.62
C ARG A 529 -6.87 -17.87 -0.07
N MET A 530 -5.60 -18.25 -0.19
CA MET A 530 -4.46 -17.55 0.41
C MET A 530 -4.46 -16.05 0.09
N ASN A 531 -4.52 -15.69 -1.19
CA ASN A 531 -4.52 -14.30 -1.63
C ASN A 531 -5.77 -13.53 -1.17
N THR A 532 -6.94 -14.18 -1.15
CA THR A 532 -8.18 -13.52 -0.72
C THR A 532 -8.14 -13.19 0.78
N VAL A 533 -7.69 -14.14 1.62
CA VAL A 533 -7.48 -13.92 3.05
C VAL A 533 -6.45 -12.83 3.28
N PHE A 534 -5.31 -12.91 2.61
CA PHE A 534 -4.21 -11.94 2.72
C PHE A 534 -4.65 -10.53 2.39
N LYS A 535 -5.11 -10.33 1.16
CA LYS A 535 -5.35 -8.99 0.63
C LYS A 535 -6.51 -8.29 1.34
N LEU A 536 -7.59 -9.00 1.66
CA LEU A 536 -8.72 -8.45 2.41
C LEU A 536 -8.43 -8.34 3.91
N GLY A 537 -7.76 -9.33 4.52
CA GLY A 537 -7.34 -9.28 5.93
C GLY A 537 -6.45 -8.09 6.24
N TYR A 538 -5.51 -7.77 5.34
CA TYR A 538 -4.65 -6.58 5.46
C TYR A 538 -5.46 -5.28 5.44
N GLN A 539 -6.46 -5.15 4.56
CA GLN A 539 -7.39 -4.00 4.57
C GLN A 539 -8.20 -3.95 5.87
N GLY A 540 -8.66 -5.12 6.33
CA GLY A 540 -9.33 -5.26 7.63
C GLY A 540 -8.48 -4.71 8.78
N TRP A 541 -7.19 -5.05 8.82
CA TRP A 541 -6.24 -4.52 9.82
C TRP A 541 -6.15 -3.00 9.78
N LEU A 542 -5.91 -2.41 8.61
CA LEU A 542 -5.76 -0.95 8.46
C LEU A 542 -7.00 -0.19 8.97
N LEU A 543 -8.18 -0.65 8.58
CA LEU A 543 -9.45 -0.04 8.98
C LEU A 543 -9.72 -0.18 10.49
N LEU A 544 -9.51 -1.41 11.01
CA LEU A 544 -9.76 -1.73 12.41
C LEU A 544 -8.80 -0.98 13.34
N ALA A 545 -7.54 -0.85 12.96
CA ALA A 545 -6.52 -0.18 13.75
C ALA A 545 -6.81 1.31 13.95
N VAL A 546 -7.23 2.01 12.89
CA VAL A 546 -7.64 3.43 13.01
C VAL A 546 -8.91 3.57 13.87
N ALA A 547 -9.88 2.66 13.69
CA ALA A 547 -11.08 2.64 14.51
C ALA A 547 -10.76 2.39 16.00
N ALA A 548 -9.88 1.41 16.28
CA ALA A 548 -9.40 1.09 17.62
C ALA A 548 -8.70 2.27 18.30
N ALA A 549 -7.77 2.92 17.60
CA ALA A 549 -7.06 4.09 18.11
C ALA A 549 -8.01 5.25 18.47
N CYS A 550 -9.06 5.48 17.66
CA CYS A 550 -10.07 6.48 17.94
C CYS A 550 -11.02 6.07 19.09
N ALA A 551 -11.30 4.77 19.26
CA ALA A 551 -12.16 4.26 20.30
C ALA A 551 -11.55 4.38 21.71
N LEU A 552 -10.23 4.24 21.84
CA LEU A 552 -9.51 4.30 23.11
C LEU A 552 -9.88 5.52 23.98
N PRO A 553 -9.74 6.77 23.51
CA PRO A 553 -10.07 7.92 24.32
C PRO A 553 -11.59 8.11 24.49
N TRP A 554 -12.43 7.51 23.65
CA TRP A 554 -13.89 7.57 23.80
C TRP A 554 -14.42 6.64 24.87
N ALA A 555 -13.73 5.54 25.16
CA ALA A 555 -14.12 4.58 26.20
C ALA A 555 -14.28 5.26 27.57
N GLY A 556 -13.41 6.21 27.90
CA GLY A 556 -13.53 6.99 29.13
C GLY A 556 -14.79 7.89 29.23
N ALA A 557 -15.43 8.19 28.09
CA ALA A 557 -16.69 8.92 28.06
C ALA A 557 -17.92 7.99 28.06
N TRP A 558 -17.74 6.73 27.72
CA TRP A 558 -18.82 5.73 27.60
C TRP A 558 -18.94 4.83 28.81
N LEU A 559 -17.81 4.49 29.44
CA LEU A 559 -17.76 3.56 30.56
C LEU A 559 -17.76 4.31 31.91
N PRO A 560 -18.43 3.80 32.95
CA PRO A 560 -18.24 4.28 34.33
C PRO A 560 -16.80 4.00 34.78
N ARG A 561 -16.28 4.86 35.69
CA ARG A 561 -14.86 4.82 36.10
C ARG A 561 -14.30 3.44 36.45
N PRO A 562 -14.98 2.57 37.27
CA PRO A 562 -14.42 1.26 37.56
C PRO A 562 -14.38 0.35 36.33
N ALA A 563 -15.42 0.33 35.49
CA ALA A 563 -15.43 -0.44 34.25
C ALA A 563 -14.39 0.06 33.26
N TRP A 564 -14.19 1.37 33.18
CA TRP A 564 -13.12 1.96 32.38
C TRP A 564 -11.73 1.53 32.84
N ALA A 565 -11.48 1.48 34.16
CA ALA A 565 -10.17 1.06 34.68
C ALA A 565 -9.84 -0.39 34.31
N VAL A 566 -10.78 -1.31 34.48
CA VAL A 566 -10.62 -2.73 34.10
C VAL A 566 -10.41 -2.86 32.59
N TRP A 567 -11.23 -2.20 31.80
CA TRP A 567 -11.14 -2.20 30.36
C TRP A 567 -9.79 -1.61 29.86
N ALA A 568 -9.36 -0.49 30.46
CA ALA A 568 -8.08 0.15 30.11
C ALA A 568 -6.88 -0.69 30.49
N ALA A 569 -6.95 -1.41 31.61
CA ALA A 569 -5.92 -2.38 31.99
C ALA A 569 -5.83 -3.52 30.98
N GLY A 570 -6.97 -4.07 30.53
CA GLY A 570 -6.99 -5.06 29.44
C GLY A 570 -6.41 -4.54 28.13
N ALA A 571 -6.75 -3.32 27.75
CA ALA A 571 -6.17 -2.67 26.57
C ALA A 571 -4.64 -2.49 26.70
N ALA A 572 -4.17 -2.05 27.86
CA ALA A 572 -2.74 -1.89 28.13
C ALA A 572 -1.99 -3.22 28.06
N VAL A 573 -2.54 -4.29 28.64
CA VAL A 573 -1.95 -5.64 28.57
C VAL A 573 -1.86 -6.10 27.11
N LEU A 574 -2.94 -5.99 26.34
CA LEU A 574 -2.95 -6.42 24.93
C LEU A 574 -1.97 -5.60 24.09
N PHE A 575 -1.82 -4.30 24.34
CA PHE A 575 -0.84 -3.48 23.63
C PHE A 575 0.60 -3.84 24.02
N LEU A 576 0.87 -4.18 25.27
CA LEU A 576 2.18 -4.70 25.68
C LEU A 576 2.48 -6.04 25.00
N LEU A 577 1.49 -6.94 24.93
CA LEU A 577 1.62 -8.20 24.19
C LEU A 577 1.82 -7.97 22.70
N GLY A 578 1.05 -7.08 22.08
CA GLY A 578 1.25 -6.68 20.67
C GLY A 578 2.59 -6.00 20.41
N ALA A 579 3.25 -5.41 21.43
CA ALA A 579 4.57 -4.79 21.31
C ALA A 579 5.72 -5.82 21.34
N VAL A 580 5.45 -7.07 21.69
CA VAL A 580 6.45 -8.16 21.65
C VAL A 580 6.99 -8.32 20.23
N TYR A 581 6.10 -8.37 19.25
CA TYR A 581 6.50 -8.57 17.86
C TYR A 581 7.41 -7.46 17.31
N PRO A 582 7.08 -6.16 17.37
CA PRO A 582 7.97 -5.13 16.87
C PRO A 582 9.33 -5.10 17.58
N TYR A 583 9.40 -5.48 18.84
CA TYR A 583 10.66 -5.60 19.57
C TYR A 583 11.46 -6.81 19.09
N ALA A 584 10.94 -8.02 19.29
CA ALA A 584 11.65 -9.26 19.02
C ALA A 584 11.86 -9.50 17.52
N GLY A 585 10.82 -9.28 16.71
CA GLY A 585 10.90 -9.44 15.26
C GLY A 585 11.88 -8.46 14.62
N THR A 586 11.93 -7.21 15.09
CA THR A 586 12.94 -6.27 14.60
C THR A 586 14.34 -6.70 14.99
N TYR A 587 14.56 -7.13 16.23
CA TYR A 587 15.87 -7.59 16.68
C TYR A 587 16.36 -8.79 15.87
N ALA A 588 15.51 -9.81 15.69
CA ALA A 588 15.84 -11.03 14.95
C ALA A 588 16.07 -10.72 13.46
N ASN A 589 15.15 -9.98 12.82
CA ASN A 589 15.26 -9.62 11.40
C ASN A 589 16.51 -8.76 11.09
N LYS A 590 16.94 -7.92 12.04
CA LYS A 590 18.16 -7.09 11.90
C LYS A 590 19.43 -7.79 12.43
N ALA A 591 19.39 -9.09 12.66
CA ALA A 591 20.50 -9.87 13.20
C ALA A 591 21.15 -9.22 14.43
N GLY A 592 20.32 -8.75 15.37
CA GLY A 592 20.78 -8.07 16.59
C GLY A 592 21.49 -6.74 16.36
N PHE A 593 21.30 -6.11 15.19
CA PHE A 593 22.00 -4.87 14.76
C PHE A 593 23.52 -5.00 14.70
N ALA A 594 24.03 -6.21 14.44
CA ALA A 594 25.46 -6.48 14.40
C ALA A 594 26.16 -5.97 13.13
N ARG A 595 25.41 -5.69 12.05
CA ARG A 595 25.96 -5.19 10.79
C ARG A 595 26.19 -3.67 10.86
N SER A 596 27.24 -3.20 10.16
CA SER A 596 27.40 -1.76 9.92
C SER A 596 26.30 -1.24 9.01
N PRO A 597 25.66 -0.09 9.34
CA PRO A 597 24.57 0.44 8.55
C PRO A 597 25.02 0.86 7.15
N SER A 598 24.28 0.45 6.13
CA SER A 598 24.49 0.75 4.71
C SER A 598 23.15 0.82 3.99
N LEU A 599 23.07 1.55 2.87
CA LEU A 599 21.90 1.54 2.00
C LEU A 599 22.12 0.72 0.71
N HIS A 600 23.33 0.15 0.54
CA HIS A 600 23.67 -0.64 -0.63
C HIS A 600 22.98 -2.00 -0.62
N GLY A 601 22.02 -2.21 -1.50
CA GLY A 601 21.19 -3.40 -1.58
C GLY A 601 21.85 -4.61 -2.26
N LEU A 602 23.06 -4.45 -2.79
CA LEU A 602 23.83 -5.49 -3.48
C LEU A 602 24.92 -6.11 -2.59
N THR A 603 24.92 -5.87 -1.28
CA THR A 603 26.01 -6.37 -0.42
C THR A 603 26.07 -7.89 -0.35
N TRP A 604 24.94 -8.57 -0.49
CA TRP A 604 24.83 -10.02 -0.52
C TRP A 604 25.56 -10.70 -1.71
N LEU A 605 25.82 -9.96 -2.80
CA LEU A 605 26.56 -10.47 -3.97
C LEU A 605 28.08 -10.53 -3.77
N ARG A 606 28.62 -9.79 -2.78
CA ARG A 606 30.09 -9.68 -2.60
C ARG A 606 30.80 -11.00 -2.43
N ASP A 607 30.16 -11.94 -1.73
CA ASP A 607 30.76 -13.26 -1.44
C ASP A 607 30.40 -14.32 -2.48
N ARG A 608 29.36 -14.09 -3.29
CA ARG A 608 28.81 -15.07 -4.24
C ARG A 608 29.24 -14.80 -5.68
N ALA A 609 29.17 -13.55 -6.10
CA ALA A 609 29.47 -13.09 -7.44
C ALA A 609 30.05 -11.66 -7.38
N PRO A 610 31.28 -11.50 -6.90
CA PRO A 610 31.87 -10.18 -6.62
C PRO A 610 31.97 -9.26 -7.84
N GLY A 611 32.03 -9.83 -9.06
CA GLY A 611 32.03 -9.07 -10.30
C GLY A 611 30.65 -8.56 -10.77
N ASP A 612 29.55 -9.12 -10.24
CA ASP A 612 28.20 -8.80 -10.71
C ASP A 612 27.76 -7.35 -10.41
N PRO A 613 28.10 -6.72 -9.28
CA PRO A 613 27.81 -5.29 -9.09
C PRO A 613 28.41 -4.41 -10.19
N ALA A 614 29.62 -4.72 -10.66
CA ALA A 614 30.25 -4.01 -11.77
C ALA A 614 29.55 -4.32 -13.11
N ALA A 615 29.11 -5.55 -13.32
CA ALA A 615 28.34 -5.96 -14.50
C ALA A 615 26.98 -5.24 -14.55
N ILE A 616 26.26 -5.20 -13.45
CA ILE A 616 24.97 -4.47 -13.29
C ILE A 616 25.18 -2.98 -13.60
N ALA A 617 26.19 -2.35 -13.00
CA ALA A 617 26.51 -0.93 -13.22
C ALA A 617 26.86 -0.67 -14.70
N TRP A 618 27.65 -1.54 -15.32
CA TRP A 618 28.03 -1.41 -16.72
C TRP A 618 26.84 -1.55 -17.66
N LEU A 619 25.97 -2.56 -17.47
CA LEU A 619 24.76 -2.75 -18.28
C LEU A 619 23.79 -1.58 -18.15
N ARG A 620 23.61 -1.03 -16.96
CA ARG A 620 22.78 0.17 -16.75
C ARG A 620 23.28 1.37 -17.52
N ALA A 621 24.59 1.55 -17.62
CA ALA A 621 25.20 2.67 -18.32
C ALA A 621 25.23 2.46 -19.85
N ASN A 622 25.32 1.23 -20.35
CA ASN A 622 25.63 0.96 -21.74
C ASN A 622 24.55 0.20 -22.52
N ALA A 623 23.68 -0.59 -21.85
CA ALA A 623 22.57 -1.25 -22.52
C ALA A 623 21.42 -0.27 -22.76
N VAL A 624 20.96 -0.15 -24.02
CA VAL A 624 19.95 0.85 -24.42
C VAL A 624 18.62 0.17 -24.73
N GLY A 625 17.53 0.83 -24.34
CA GLY A 625 16.17 0.39 -24.63
C GLY A 625 15.84 -0.95 -23.97
N SER A 626 15.12 -1.81 -24.68
CA SER A 626 14.73 -3.18 -24.27
C SER A 626 15.77 -4.23 -24.70
N ALA A 627 17.07 -3.92 -24.62
CA ALA A 627 18.14 -4.86 -24.97
C ALA A 627 18.08 -6.07 -24.04
N VAL A 628 17.90 -7.26 -24.62
CA VAL A 628 17.78 -8.51 -23.88
C VAL A 628 19.15 -8.96 -23.37
N VAL A 629 19.23 -9.29 -22.09
CA VAL A 629 20.43 -9.78 -21.41
C VAL A 629 20.22 -11.25 -21.06
N LEU A 630 21.11 -12.12 -21.53
CA LEU A 630 21.11 -13.52 -21.13
C LEU A 630 21.82 -13.67 -19.78
N GLU A 631 21.16 -14.28 -18.82
CA GLU A 631 21.64 -14.63 -17.48
C GLU A 631 21.08 -15.98 -17.03
N ALA A 632 21.53 -16.48 -15.88
CA ALA A 632 21.09 -17.78 -15.37
C ALA A 632 19.63 -17.74 -14.87
N VAL A 633 18.86 -18.76 -15.28
CA VAL A 633 17.50 -19.07 -14.83
C VAL A 633 17.54 -20.11 -13.71
N GLY A 634 16.63 -20.03 -12.77
CA GLY A 634 16.43 -21.01 -11.71
C GLY A 634 15.12 -20.77 -10.98
N ASP A 635 14.87 -21.57 -9.95
CA ASP A 635 13.64 -21.50 -9.17
C ASP A 635 13.41 -20.11 -8.58
N ASP A 636 12.14 -19.74 -8.44
CA ASP A 636 11.68 -18.57 -7.72
C ASP A 636 12.23 -18.59 -6.29
N TYR A 637 12.46 -17.41 -5.73
CA TYR A 637 13.02 -17.24 -4.37
C TYR A 637 14.42 -17.85 -4.15
N SER A 638 15.10 -18.27 -5.22
CA SER A 638 16.41 -18.90 -5.14
C SER A 638 17.42 -18.03 -4.40
N ALA A 639 18.03 -18.60 -3.37
CA ALA A 639 19.13 -17.96 -2.65
C ALA A 639 20.40 -17.80 -3.51
N PHE A 640 20.51 -18.49 -4.66
CA PHE A 640 21.68 -18.43 -5.52
C PHE A 640 21.81 -17.13 -6.30
N GLY A 641 20.72 -16.42 -6.56
CA GLY A 641 20.74 -15.13 -7.26
C GLY A 641 20.45 -15.24 -8.76
N HIS A 642 19.67 -16.24 -9.19
CA HIS A 642 19.14 -16.31 -10.54
C HIS A 642 18.29 -15.09 -10.86
N ALA A 643 18.29 -14.62 -12.11
CA ALA A 643 17.59 -13.40 -12.57
C ALA A 643 18.05 -12.07 -11.92
N ARG A 644 19.22 -12.03 -11.26
CA ARG A 644 19.72 -10.83 -10.57
C ARG A 644 20.08 -9.67 -11.50
N ILE A 645 20.57 -9.99 -12.71
CA ILE A 645 21.01 -8.95 -13.64
C ILE A 645 19.81 -8.19 -14.18
N SER A 646 18.77 -8.86 -14.64
CA SER A 646 17.52 -8.24 -15.09
C SER A 646 16.83 -7.50 -13.93
N THR A 647 16.77 -8.12 -12.75
CA THR A 647 16.23 -7.51 -11.52
C THR A 647 16.83 -6.15 -11.21
N PHE A 648 18.16 -6.01 -11.21
CA PHE A 648 18.81 -4.75 -10.83
C PHE A 648 19.09 -3.80 -12.00
N THR A 649 18.97 -4.25 -13.24
CA THR A 649 19.13 -3.39 -14.43
C THR A 649 17.80 -2.93 -15.02
N GLY A 650 16.71 -3.67 -14.78
CA GLY A 650 15.43 -3.49 -15.46
C GLY A 650 15.50 -3.82 -16.96
N ARG A 651 16.56 -4.52 -17.41
CA ARG A 651 16.68 -5.00 -18.79
C ARG A 651 16.04 -6.37 -18.89
N PRO A 652 15.25 -6.64 -19.97
CA PRO A 652 14.64 -7.94 -20.14
C PRO A 652 15.69 -9.06 -20.20
N THR A 653 15.40 -10.16 -19.52
CA THR A 653 16.11 -11.44 -19.75
C THR A 653 15.22 -12.41 -20.52
N VAL A 654 15.78 -13.50 -21.03
CA VAL A 654 15.00 -14.51 -21.75
C VAL A 654 13.92 -15.10 -20.84
N LEU A 655 14.29 -15.44 -19.61
CA LEU A 655 13.38 -15.86 -18.54
C LEU A 655 14.03 -15.51 -17.19
N GLY A 656 13.23 -14.99 -16.26
CA GLY A 656 13.62 -14.71 -14.88
C GLY A 656 13.13 -15.76 -13.91
N TRP A 657 12.05 -15.45 -13.17
CA TRP A 657 11.38 -16.35 -12.23
C TRP A 657 10.17 -17.04 -12.90
N PRO A 658 10.28 -18.33 -13.29
CA PRO A 658 9.23 -19.00 -14.06
C PRO A 658 7.87 -19.07 -13.36
N GLY A 659 7.86 -19.29 -12.05
CA GLY A 659 6.63 -19.40 -11.28
C GLY A 659 5.87 -18.07 -11.16
N HIS A 660 6.60 -16.94 -11.08
CA HIS A 660 5.99 -15.62 -11.09
C HIS A 660 5.40 -15.26 -12.46
N GLU A 661 6.09 -15.60 -13.54
CA GLU A 661 5.57 -15.42 -14.90
C GLU A 661 4.24 -16.16 -15.10
N LEU A 662 4.15 -17.40 -14.64
CA LEU A 662 2.89 -18.16 -14.64
C LEU A 662 1.79 -17.50 -13.79
N GLN A 663 2.14 -16.92 -12.64
CA GLN A 663 1.19 -16.19 -11.80
C GLN A 663 0.70 -14.89 -12.46
N TRP A 664 1.46 -14.34 -13.43
CA TRP A 664 1.11 -13.14 -14.19
C TRP A 664 0.49 -13.45 -15.55
N ASP A 665 0.07 -14.70 -15.78
CA ASP A 665 -0.53 -15.19 -17.02
C ASP A 665 0.43 -15.22 -18.22
N HIS A 666 1.71 -15.31 -17.95
CA HIS A 666 2.75 -15.52 -18.97
C HIS A 666 3.23 -16.97 -18.98
N ASP A 667 3.11 -17.67 -20.12
CA ASP A 667 3.63 -19.02 -20.28
C ASP A 667 5.12 -19.01 -20.63
N PRO A 668 6.00 -19.50 -19.74
CA PRO A 668 7.44 -19.59 -20.02
C PRO A 668 7.79 -20.51 -21.22
N GLY A 669 6.93 -21.47 -21.58
CA GLY A 669 7.15 -22.40 -22.68
C GLY A 669 8.49 -23.14 -22.56
N THR A 670 9.31 -23.10 -23.64
CA THR A 670 10.62 -23.75 -23.69
C THR A 670 11.77 -22.84 -23.23
N ARG A 671 11.51 -21.64 -22.71
CA ARG A 671 12.55 -20.62 -22.46
C ARG A 671 13.64 -21.08 -21.49
N GLU A 672 13.29 -21.83 -20.45
CA GLU A 672 14.28 -22.35 -19.50
C GLU A 672 15.25 -23.35 -20.17
N GLU A 673 14.70 -24.25 -20.99
CA GLU A 673 15.51 -25.22 -21.75
C GLU A 673 16.38 -24.51 -22.81
N ASP A 674 15.80 -23.49 -23.47
CA ASP A 674 16.52 -22.71 -24.48
C ASP A 674 17.68 -21.91 -23.84
N VAL A 675 17.51 -21.35 -22.63
CA VAL A 675 18.59 -20.71 -21.87
C VAL A 675 19.67 -21.73 -21.49
N ARG A 676 19.25 -22.92 -21.02
CA ARG A 676 20.18 -24.01 -20.69
C ARG A 676 20.99 -24.43 -21.94
N SER A 677 20.33 -24.57 -23.08
CA SER A 677 21.00 -24.87 -24.37
C SER A 677 21.94 -23.75 -24.77
N LEU A 678 21.51 -22.47 -24.69
CA LEU A 678 22.35 -21.31 -25.00
C LEU A 678 23.65 -21.29 -24.21
N TYR A 679 23.65 -21.67 -22.92
CA TYR A 679 24.87 -21.71 -22.14
C TYR A 679 25.74 -22.95 -22.44
N ARG A 680 25.14 -24.14 -22.65
CA ARG A 680 25.85 -25.42 -22.72
C ARG A 680 26.29 -25.80 -24.10
N THR A 681 25.54 -25.45 -25.16
CA THR A 681 25.91 -25.87 -26.53
C THR A 681 27.27 -25.31 -26.94
N THR A 682 28.03 -26.15 -27.67
CA THR A 682 29.25 -25.75 -28.39
C THR A 682 28.96 -25.43 -29.86
N ASP A 683 27.76 -25.77 -30.36
CA ASP A 683 27.33 -25.43 -31.71
C ASP A 683 26.96 -23.96 -31.83
N VAL A 684 27.78 -23.24 -32.59
CA VAL A 684 27.60 -21.80 -32.85
C VAL A 684 26.31 -21.53 -33.64
N ASN A 685 25.85 -22.45 -34.49
CA ASN A 685 24.64 -22.24 -35.30
C ASN A 685 23.37 -22.38 -34.45
N GLU A 686 23.31 -23.39 -33.57
CA GLU A 686 22.24 -23.54 -32.58
C GLU A 686 22.16 -22.29 -31.68
N ALA A 687 23.32 -21.87 -31.18
CA ALA A 687 23.36 -20.64 -30.37
C ALA A 687 22.86 -19.41 -31.14
N ARG A 688 23.21 -19.24 -32.42
CA ARG A 688 22.72 -18.13 -33.25
C ARG A 688 21.21 -18.16 -33.47
N GLU A 689 20.64 -19.34 -33.62
CA GLU A 689 19.18 -19.48 -33.78
C GLU A 689 18.44 -19.00 -32.53
N LEU A 690 18.86 -19.44 -31.36
CA LEU A 690 18.27 -19.04 -30.08
C LEU A 690 18.53 -17.56 -29.78
N ILE A 691 19.74 -17.03 -30.06
CA ILE A 691 20.05 -15.60 -29.93
C ILE A 691 19.07 -14.75 -30.78
N ARG A 692 18.80 -15.18 -32.02
CA ARG A 692 17.85 -14.48 -32.91
C ARG A 692 16.43 -14.61 -32.44
N ARG A 693 16.00 -15.78 -31.95
CA ARG A 693 14.65 -16.01 -31.40
C ARG A 693 14.34 -15.04 -30.28
N TYR A 694 15.25 -14.89 -29.34
CA TYR A 694 15.05 -14.03 -28.16
C TYR A 694 15.67 -12.63 -28.29
N ARG A 695 16.28 -12.30 -29.43
CA ARG A 695 16.95 -11.02 -29.68
C ARG A 695 18.00 -10.67 -28.62
N VAL A 696 18.74 -11.67 -28.13
CA VAL A 696 19.76 -11.49 -27.09
C VAL A 696 20.83 -10.52 -27.58
N ALA A 697 21.07 -9.47 -26.81
CA ALA A 697 22.05 -8.43 -27.13
C ALA A 697 23.33 -8.55 -26.29
N TYR A 698 23.17 -9.02 -25.05
CA TYR A 698 24.27 -9.19 -24.10
C TYR A 698 24.20 -10.56 -23.46
N VAL A 699 25.35 -11.11 -23.13
CA VAL A 699 25.50 -12.36 -22.35
C VAL A 699 26.30 -12.03 -21.11
N VAL A 700 25.79 -12.38 -19.96
CA VAL A 700 26.52 -12.34 -18.69
C VAL A 700 26.99 -13.76 -18.38
N TYR A 701 28.22 -13.88 -17.95
CA TYR A 701 28.80 -15.16 -17.54
C TYR A 701 29.64 -14.92 -16.28
N GLY A 702 29.11 -15.29 -15.17
CA GLY A 702 29.73 -15.14 -13.87
C GLY A 702 29.76 -16.44 -13.06
N PRO A 703 30.07 -16.39 -11.78
CA PRO A 703 30.05 -17.54 -10.89
C PRO A 703 28.72 -18.31 -10.87
N ILE A 704 27.60 -17.58 -10.99
CA ILE A 704 26.25 -18.19 -10.96
C ILE A 704 25.97 -18.97 -12.23
N GLU A 705 26.26 -18.42 -13.40
CA GLU A 705 26.14 -19.12 -14.71
C GLU A 705 27.07 -20.36 -14.77
N ARG A 706 28.30 -20.19 -14.27
CA ARG A 706 29.27 -21.27 -14.20
C ARG A 706 28.80 -22.43 -13.32
N THR A 707 28.24 -22.10 -12.15
CA THR A 707 27.71 -23.13 -11.24
C THR A 707 26.47 -23.81 -11.80
N THR A 708 25.59 -23.07 -12.51
CA THR A 708 24.34 -23.61 -13.06
C THR A 708 24.55 -24.41 -14.34
N TYR A 709 25.45 -23.97 -15.24
CA TYR A 709 25.56 -24.54 -16.59
C TYR A 709 26.92 -25.13 -16.91
N GLY A 710 27.99 -24.86 -16.14
CA GLY A 710 29.37 -25.27 -16.44
C GLY A 710 30.00 -24.44 -17.56
N ASP A 711 31.25 -24.74 -17.91
CA ASP A 711 32.10 -23.95 -18.84
C ASP A 711 32.11 -24.48 -20.28
N ALA A 712 31.41 -25.56 -20.60
CA ALA A 712 31.50 -26.24 -21.90
C ALA A 712 31.22 -25.31 -23.10
N GLY A 713 30.22 -24.45 -22.98
CA GLY A 713 29.81 -23.53 -24.04
C GLY A 713 30.50 -22.15 -24.00
N LEU A 714 31.46 -21.89 -23.10
CA LEU A 714 32.04 -20.57 -22.90
C LEU A 714 32.74 -19.99 -24.13
N GLY A 715 33.53 -20.83 -24.83
CA GLY A 715 34.36 -20.39 -25.95
C GLY A 715 33.61 -19.82 -27.16
N LYS A 716 32.32 -20.16 -27.32
CA LYS A 716 31.53 -19.62 -28.44
C LYS A 716 31.25 -18.14 -28.33
N TRP A 717 31.23 -17.58 -27.10
CA TRP A 717 30.90 -16.18 -26.91
C TRP A 717 31.92 -15.22 -27.51
N ASP A 718 33.21 -15.60 -27.55
CA ASP A 718 34.24 -14.81 -28.19
C ASP A 718 34.10 -14.85 -29.74
N LEU A 719 33.40 -15.85 -30.31
CA LEU A 719 33.06 -15.92 -31.73
C LEU A 719 31.80 -15.14 -32.08
N LEU A 720 30.84 -15.05 -31.15
CA LEU A 720 29.52 -14.46 -31.37
C LEU A 720 29.46 -13.00 -30.97
N GLY A 721 30.38 -12.51 -30.16
CA GLY A 721 30.36 -11.17 -29.60
C GLY A 721 31.74 -10.63 -29.24
N THR A 722 31.74 -9.42 -28.75
CA THR A 722 32.91 -8.76 -28.18
C THR A 722 32.81 -8.74 -26.66
N ARG A 723 33.81 -9.22 -25.95
CA ARG A 723 33.88 -9.10 -24.50
C ARG A 723 34.06 -7.63 -24.10
N VAL A 724 33.09 -7.06 -23.41
CA VAL A 724 33.05 -5.63 -23.07
C VAL A 724 33.30 -5.35 -21.57
N LEU A 725 33.20 -6.37 -20.73
CA LEU A 725 33.57 -6.37 -19.33
C LEU A 725 34.19 -7.71 -18.95
N ASP A 726 35.20 -7.67 -18.09
CA ASP A 726 35.77 -8.85 -17.41
C ASP A 726 36.28 -8.36 -16.04
N ARG A 727 35.56 -8.72 -15.01
CA ARG A 727 35.88 -8.29 -13.64
C ARG A 727 35.51 -9.35 -12.61
N GLU A 728 36.47 -9.69 -11.74
CA GLU A 728 36.26 -10.54 -10.56
C GLU A 728 35.46 -11.83 -10.88
N GLY A 729 35.77 -12.47 -12.04
CA GLY A 729 35.13 -13.70 -12.47
C GLY A 729 33.79 -13.54 -13.20
N THR A 730 33.32 -12.31 -13.42
CA THR A 730 32.14 -12.02 -14.22
C THR A 730 32.50 -11.29 -15.50
N ALA A 731 32.09 -11.81 -16.65
CA ALA A 731 32.31 -11.25 -17.97
C ALA A 731 30.97 -10.91 -18.66
N ILE A 732 31.03 -9.91 -19.54
CA ILE A 732 29.89 -9.51 -20.40
C ILE A 732 30.38 -9.53 -21.85
N TRP A 733 29.62 -10.21 -22.71
CA TRP A 733 29.78 -10.12 -24.17
C TRP A 733 28.63 -9.29 -24.73
N ARG A 734 28.99 -8.34 -25.59
CA ARG A 734 28.01 -7.67 -26.47
C ARG A 734 28.01 -8.44 -27.80
N LEU A 735 26.88 -9.05 -28.13
CA LEU A 735 26.72 -9.85 -29.32
C LEU A 735 26.74 -9.00 -30.61
N HIS A 736 27.25 -9.56 -31.71
CA HIS A 736 27.29 -8.91 -33.00
C HIS A 736 25.87 -8.88 -33.59
N ARG A 737 25.43 -7.73 -34.15
CA ARG A 737 24.08 -7.56 -34.74
C ARG A 737 23.76 -8.50 -35.91
N ARG A 738 24.75 -9.22 -36.44
CA ARG A 738 24.63 -10.22 -37.55
C ARG A 738 24.84 -11.67 -37.07
N SER A 739 24.96 -11.89 -35.80
CA SER A 739 25.11 -13.21 -35.24
C SER A 739 23.79 -14.00 -35.17
#